data_b31a419a1e36dd5d015d982853d0c9a0
#
_entry.id   b31a419a1e36dd5d015d982853d0c9a0
#
_cell.length_a   1.000
_cell.length_b   1.000
_cell.length_c   1.000
_cell.angle_alpha   90.00
_cell.angle_beta   90.00
_cell.angle_gamma   90.00
#
_symmetry.space_group_name_H-M   'P 1'
#
loop_
_entity.id
_entity.type
_entity.pdbx_description
1 polymer ?
#
loop_
_entity_poly.entity_id
_entity_poly.type
_entity_poly.pdbx_seq_one_letter_code
_entity_poly.pdbx_strand_id
1 'polypeptide(L)'
;MSGFTRARPGLLRRLVLPVGLVTAGGGLLYYSYRPRNIPGHEAAAVPPPIYGADGTFKLPTFPRVKSRLEQIADLKKSAGPAGDKSDEYDMLVIGGGATGAGVAVDAATRGLRVAVVERDDFSSGTSSKSTKLVHGGVRYLEKAVWNLDYNQYLLVREALKERKYFLQTAPHLSSWLPIMLPLDKWWKAPYYWAGTKFYDFLAGSEGIESSYFLTKSKAIEAFPMLKRTDLVGALVYYDGAHNDSRMNVSIAMTAALYGATVVNHLEVTGLDKDASGKLSGARVKDLVPGKDGKSTEEFHVKAKCIINCTGPFADGIRKLDEQDCKEIVAPASGVHVILPGYYSPAKMGLIDPSTSDGRVIFFLPWQGNTIAGTTDKPAKVTKDPMPDEESIQWILNEVSNYLSPDIVVRRGDVLAAWSGLRPLVKDPKAKNTESLVRNHLIDISESGLVTCAGGKWTTYRQMAEECVDAAVREFGLQTRPVPNAPRVSGTEAIDDGAILDGSCQSHRVRLVGAHGWSRTLFINLIQHYGVETEVAKHLCENYGDRAWTVAALCRPTDKRFPARGERVSQLYPFVDGEIRYAVRHEYAQTAVDVLARRTRLAFLNAQAALECLPRVIDIMASELSWDKRRQEVEWKDTVAFLESMGLPKPMLSATRSQVEQGKLDFSTGLEYKMYSRHDKPANEE
;
A
#
# COMPACT_ATOMS: atom_id res chain seq x y z
N MET A 1 81.02 17.74 -12.94
CA MET A 1 80.86 16.29 -12.73
C MET A 1 79.58 16.06 -11.99
N SER A 2 78.64 15.55 -12.69
CA SER A 2 77.22 15.39 -12.33
C SER A 2 76.98 14.05 -11.64
N GLY A 3 76.43 14.04 -10.45
CA GLY A 3 75.95 12.84 -9.75
C GLY A 3 74.44 12.89 -9.62
N PHE A 4 73.72 12.35 -10.57
CA PHE A 4 72.28 12.07 -10.50
C PHE A 4 72.07 10.78 -9.67
N THR A 5 71.58 10.90 -8.49
CA THR A 5 71.06 9.76 -7.70
C THR A 5 69.69 9.38 -8.19
N ARG A 6 69.57 8.18 -8.78
CA ARG A 6 68.30 7.57 -9.17
C ARG A 6 67.46 7.24 -7.89
N ALA A 7 66.32 7.90 -7.73
CA ALA A 7 65.35 7.54 -6.71
C ALA A 7 64.82 6.15 -6.97
N ARG A 8 64.78 5.28 -5.93
CA ARG A 8 64.29 3.92 -6.00
C ARG A 8 62.75 3.91 -6.17
N PRO A 9 62.19 3.18 -7.15
CA PRO A 9 60.75 3.18 -7.44
C PRO A 9 59.86 2.59 -6.31
N GLY A 10 60.44 2.00 -5.30
CA GLY A 10 59.69 1.32 -4.21
C GLY A 10 59.14 2.22 -3.12
N LEU A 11 59.66 3.44 -2.93
CA LEU A 11 59.19 4.34 -1.87
C LEU A 11 57.92 5.09 -2.27
N LEU A 12 57.78 5.48 -3.51
CA LEU A 12 56.57 6.13 -4.03
C LEU A 12 55.34 5.18 -3.97
N ARG A 13 55.51 3.89 -4.31
CA ARG A 13 54.43 2.90 -4.22
C ARG A 13 53.99 2.65 -2.79
N ARG A 14 54.88 2.73 -1.79
CA ARG A 14 54.55 2.53 -0.38
C ARG A 14 53.81 3.70 0.29
N LEU A 15 53.94 4.90 -0.29
CA LEU A 15 53.23 6.09 0.21
C LEU A 15 51.93 6.39 -0.58
N VAL A 16 51.88 6.10 -1.88
CA VAL A 16 50.71 6.35 -2.72
C VAL A 16 49.53 5.40 -2.39
N LEU A 17 49.83 4.14 -2.09
CA LEU A 17 48.77 3.16 -1.73
C LEU A 17 48.04 3.50 -0.42
N PRO A 18 48.70 3.80 0.71
CA PRO A 18 47.97 4.18 1.94
C PRO A 18 47.31 5.54 1.84
N VAL A 19 47.87 6.53 1.13
CA VAL A 19 47.22 7.83 0.91
C VAL A 19 46.02 7.68 -0.01
N GLY A 20 46.09 6.87 -1.06
CA GLY A 20 44.96 6.55 -1.93
C GLY A 20 43.82 5.83 -1.20
N LEU A 21 44.15 4.91 -0.30
CA LEU A 21 43.15 4.21 0.55
C LEU A 21 42.53 5.14 1.60
N VAL A 22 43.30 6.03 2.21
CA VAL A 22 42.78 7.03 3.18
C VAL A 22 41.91 8.08 2.50
N THR A 23 42.30 8.55 1.30
CA THR A 23 41.48 9.51 0.54
C THR A 23 40.23 8.86 -0.04
N ALA A 24 40.30 7.63 -0.52
CA ALA A 24 39.13 6.87 -0.98
C ALA A 24 38.19 6.52 0.21
N GLY A 25 38.75 6.09 1.34
CA GLY A 25 38.01 5.83 2.57
C GLY A 25 37.39 7.11 3.17
N GLY A 26 38.13 8.21 3.20
CA GLY A 26 37.63 9.52 3.61
C GLY A 26 36.54 10.06 2.68
N GLY A 27 36.69 9.89 1.37
CA GLY A 27 35.67 10.25 0.37
C GLY A 27 34.39 9.41 0.52
N LEU A 28 34.53 8.10 0.77
CA LEU A 28 33.40 7.21 1.04
C LEU A 28 32.67 7.56 2.35
N LEU A 29 33.43 7.86 3.42
CA LEU A 29 32.87 8.34 4.68
C LEU A 29 32.18 9.68 4.50
N TYR A 30 32.81 10.66 3.86
CA TYR A 30 32.21 11.95 3.58
C TYR A 30 30.92 11.81 2.77
N TYR A 31 30.92 10.95 1.72
CA TYR A 31 29.74 10.69 0.90
C TYR A 31 28.64 10.00 1.70
N SER A 32 28.99 9.08 2.61
CA SER A 32 28.05 8.38 3.48
C SER A 32 27.41 9.26 4.55
N TYR A 33 28.12 10.29 5.01
CA TYR A 33 27.62 11.24 6.02
C TYR A 33 27.15 12.57 5.44
N ARG A 34 27.20 12.75 4.13
CA ARG A 34 26.68 13.96 3.48
C ARG A 34 25.17 14.06 3.74
N PRO A 35 24.68 15.22 4.26
CA PRO A 35 23.25 15.46 4.36
C PRO A 35 22.61 15.26 3.00
N ARG A 36 21.59 14.40 2.93
CA ARG A 36 20.84 14.13 1.70
C ARG A 36 19.49 14.82 1.82
N ASN A 37 19.02 15.39 0.73
CA ASN A 37 17.65 15.87 0.65
C ASN A 37 16.74 14.67 0.76
N ILE A 38 15.92 14.62 1.81
CA ILE A 38 15.00 13.53 2.06
C ILE A 38 13.85 13.65 1.06
N PRO A 39 13.62 12.65 0.17
CA PRO A 39 12.50 12.68 -0.73
C PRO A 39 11.19 12.91 0.03
N GLY A 40 10.34 13.78 -0.47
CA GLY A 40 9.08 14.16 0.20
C GLY A 40 9.21 15.29 1.25
N HIS A 41 10.41 15.65 1.72
CA HIS A 41 10.59 16.80 2.59
C HIS A 41 10.56 18.15 1.85
N GLU A 42 11.12 18.18 0.65
CA GLU A 42 11.10 19.36 -0.22
C GLU A 42 9.75 19.60 -0.86
N ALA A 43 8.96 18.55 -0.99
CA ALA A 43 7.60 18.61 -1.51
C ALA A 43 6.57 19.14 -0.52
N ALA A 44 6.98 19.48 0.72
CA ALA A 44 6.15 20.26 1.61
C ALA A 44 6.13 21.72 1.09
N ALA A 45 5.46 21.95 -0.04
CA ALA A 45 5.06 23.29 -0.41
C ALA A 45 4.45 23.92 0.84
N VAL A 46 4.88 25.12 1.16
CA VAL A 46 4.22 25.91 2.21
C VAL A 46 2.73 25.88 1.84
N PRO A 47 1.84 25.38 2.70
CA PRO A 47 0.44 25.34 2.35
C PRO A 47 0.02 26.75 1.96
N PRO A 48 -0.81 26.93 0.92
CA PRO A 48 -1.25 28.24 0.52
C PRO A 48 -1.83 28.94 1.74
N PRO A 49 -1.62 30.25 1.89
CA PRO A 49 -2.17 30.98 3.01
C PRO A 49 -3.69 30.78 3.01
N ILE A 50 -4.18 30.19 4.05
CA ILE A 50 -5.62 29.91 4.24
C ILE A 50 -6.36 31.22 4.54
N TYR A 51 -5.61 32.29 4.84
CA TYR A 51 -6.13 33.60 5.13
C TYR A 51 -6.07 34.48 3.88
N GLY A 52 -7.18 35.11 3.54
CA GLY A 52 -7.19 36.17 2.55
C GLY A 52 -6.36 37.37 3.04
N ALA A 53 -6.03 38.28 2.13
CA ALA A 53 -5.32 39.52 2.49
C ALA A 53 -6.08 40.38 3.53
N ASP A 54 -7.37 40.18 3.66
CA ASP A 54 -8.28 40.78 4.63
C ASP A 54 -8.34 40.03 5.99
N GLY A 55 -7.52 38.99 6.17
CA GLY A 55 -7.52 38.16 7.36
C GLY A 55 -8.66 37.15 7.42
N THR A 56 -9.53 37.07 6.40
CA THR A 56 -10.60 36.07 6.35
C THR A 56 -10.05 34.69 6.04
N PHE A 57 -10.56 33.67 6.74
CA PHE A 57 -10.19 32.29 6.50
C PHE A 57 -10.89 31.77 5.22
N LYS A 58 -10.09 31.26 4.28
CA LYS A 58 -10.60 30.62 3.06
C LYS A 58 -10.27 29.13 3.07
N LEU A 59 -11.32 28.31 3.05
CA LEU A 59 -11.17 26.87 2.89
C LEU A 59 -10.57 26.55 1.51
N PRO A 60 -9.64 25.58 1.41
CA PRO A 60 -9.18 25.12 0.11
C PRO A 60 -10.34 24.50 -0.67
N THR A 61 -10.41 24.78 -1.96
CA THR A 61 -11.37 24.17 -2.88
C THR A 61 -10.67 23.13 -3.74
N PHE A 62 -11.34 21.99 -3.92
CA PHE A 62 -10.77 20.87 -4.65
C PHE A 62 -11.55 20.61 -5.93
N PRO A 63 -10.89 20.19 -7.03
CA PRO A 63 -11.56 19.78 -8.24
C PRO A 63 -12.58 18.66 -7.96
N ARG A 64 -13.73 18.75 -8.59
CA ARG A 64 -14.79 17.74 -8.46
C ARG A 64 -14.40 16.49 -9.25
N VAL A 65 -14.52 15.33 -8.63
CA VAL A 65 -14.52 14.02 -9.28
C VAL A 65 -15.98 13.63 -9.55
N LYS A 66 -16.26 13.02 -10.72
CA LYS A 66 -17.60 12.53 -11.05
C LYS A 66 -18.06 11.49 -10.02
N SER A 67 -19.34 11.45 -9.71
CA SER A 67 -19.91 10.41 -8.86
C SER A 67 -19.83 9.04 -9.54
N ARG A 68 -19.91 7.95 -8.76
CA ARG A 68 -19.91 6.58 -9.30
C ARG A 68 -21.01 6.38 -10.37
N LEU A 69 -22.20 6.93 -10.17
CA LEU A 69 -23.29 6.84 -11.14
C LEU A 69 -22.98 7.58 -12.44
N GLU A 70 -22.37 8.76 -12.37
CA GLU A 70 -21.91 9.50 -13.56
C GLU A 70 -20.83 8.70 -14.30
N GLN A 71 -19.92 8.03 -13.58
CA GLN A 71 -18.90 7.16 -14.16
C GLN A 71 -19.52 5.96 -14.90
N ILE A 72 -20.53 5.31 -14.31
CA ILE A 72 -21.27 4.21 -14.96
C ILE A 72 -21.99 4.71 -16.21
N ALA A 73 -22.59 5.91 -16.16
CA ALA A 73 -23.23 6.50 -17.33
C ALA A 73 -22.23 6.75 -18.47
N ASP A 74 -21.00 7.17 -18.16
CA ASP A 74 -19.94 7.33 -19.15
C ASP A 74 -19.50 5.99 -19.75
N LEU A 75 -19.42 4.92 -18.95
CA LEU A 75 -19.14 3.56 -19.47
C LEU A 75 -20.22 3.12 -20.47
N LYS A 76 -21.48 3.29 -20.12
CA LYS A 76 -22.62 2.92 -21.01
C LYS A 76 -22.64 3.68 -22.33
N LYS A 77 -22.22 4.95 -22.34
CA LYS A 77 -22.11 5.76 -23.56
C LYS A 77 -21.13 5.15 -24.58
N SER A 78 -20.08 4.48 -24.12
CA SER A 78 -19.07 3.90 -25.03
C SER A 78 -19.66 2.85 -25.97
N ALA A 79 -20.78 2.22 -25.60
CA ALA A 79 -21.51 1.23 -26.42
C ALA A 79 -22.59 1.86 -27.31
N GLY A 80 -22.58 3.18 -27.52
CA GLY A 80 -23.55 3.93 -28.33
C GLY A 80 -23.81 3.40 -29.73
N PRO A 81 -24.66 4.07 -30.54
CA PRO A 81 -25.13 3.55 -31.84
C PRO A 81 -23.98 3.06 -32.72
N ALA A 82 -24.22 1.98 -33.47
CA ALA A 82 -23.21 1.40 -34.35
C ALA A 82 -22.69 2.45 -35.35
N GLY A 83 -21.39 2.78 -35.25
CA GLY A 83 -20.74 3.76 -36.14
C GLY A 83 -20.23 5.04 -35.44
N ASP A 84 -20.75 5.40 -34.26
CA ASP A 84 -20.17 6.50 -33.48
C ASP A 84 -19.05 5.99 -32.57
N LYS A 85 -17.79 6.29 -32.95
CA LYS A 85 -16.58 5.92 -32.17
C LYS A 85 -16.10 7.04 -31.25
N SER A 86 -16.86 8.16 -31.16
CA SER A 86 -16.44 9.32 -30.37
C SER A 86 -16.34 9.02 -28.87
N ASP A 87 -17.13 8.06 -28.38
CA ASP A 87 -17.23 7.65 -26.98
C ASP A 87 -16.47 6.35 -26.66
N GLU A 88 -15.84 5.69 -27.64
CA GLU A 88 -15.00 4.51 -27.43
C GLU A 88 -13.78 4.84 -26.58
N TYR A 89 -13.43 3.96 -25.62
CA TYR A 89 -12.23 4.10 -24.83
C TYR A 89 -10.98 3.70 -25.63
N ASP A 90 -9.87 4.38 -25.40
CA ASP A 90 -8.57 3.94 -25.89
C ASP A 90 -8.12 2.67 -25.13
N MET A 91 -8.37 2.64 -23.81
CA MET A 91 -8.03 1.51 -22.94
C MET A 91 -9.15 1.20 -21.95
N LEU A 92 -9.46 -0.10 -21.81
CA LEU A 92 -10.27 -0.66 -20.71
C LEU A 92 -9.36 -1.51 -19.81
N VAL A 93 -9.17 -1.08 -18.58
CA VAL A 93 -8.37 -1.78 -17.56
C VAL A 93 -9.28 -2.59 -16.65
N ILE A 94 -9.03 -3.89 -16.56
CA ILE A 94 -9.76 -4.83 -15.69
C ILE A 94 -8.91 -5.04 -14.43
N GLY A 95 -9.43 -4.61 -13.27
CA GLY A 95 -8.78 -4.71 -11.97
C GLY A 95 -8.31 -3.36 -11.41
N GLY A 96 -8.86 -2.96 -10.26
CA GLY A 96 -8.57 -1.71 -9.53
C GLY A 96 -7.51 -1.84 -8.44
N GLY A 97 -6.60 -2.82 -8.57
CA GLY A 97 -5.41 -2.94 -7.73
C GLY A 97 -4.34 -1.89 -8.07
N ALA A 98 -3.18 -1.96 -7.39
CA ALA A 98 -2.10 -0.99 -7.56
C ALA A 98 -1.64 -0.85 -9.02
N THR A 99 -1.51 -1.97 -9.74
CA THR A 99 -1.10 -1.97 -11.15
C THR A 99 -2.14 -1.33 -12.03
N GLY A 100 -3.41 -1.75 -11.94
CA GLY A 100 -4.46 -1.21 -12.82
C GLY A 100 -4.78 0.25 -12.53
N ALA A 101 -4.81 0.67 -11.27
CA ALA A 101 -4.93 2.08 -10.91
C ALA A 101 -3.74 2.90 -11.42
N GLY A 102 -2.50 2.34 -11.35
CA GLY A 102 -1.30 2.94 -11.90
C GLY A 102 -1.37 3.12 -13.42
N VAL A 103 -1.82 2.07 -14.15
CA VAL A 103 -2.06 2.13 -15.62
C VAL A 103 -3.05 3.24 -15.96
N ALA A 104 -4.11 3.39 -15.16
CA ALA A 104 -5.10 4.45 -15.38
C ALA A 104 -4.52 5.84 -15.18
N VAL A 105 -3.70 6.07 -14.15
CA VAL A 105 -3.01 7.36 -13.94
C VAL A 105 -2.08 7.66 -15.10
N ASP A 106 -1.25 6.69 -15.48
CA ASP A 106 -0.27 6.89 -16.55
C ASP A 106 -0.95 7.15 -17.89
N ALA A 107 -1.97 6.37 -18.25
CA ALA A 107 -2.73 6.55 -19.49
C ALA A 107 -3.49 7.89 -19.52
N ALA A 108 -4.19 8.25 -18.42
CA ALA A 108 -4.94 9.50 -18.35
C ALA A 108 -4.04 10.73 -18.43
N THR A 109 -2.86 10.70 -17.79
CA THR A 109 -1.88 11.80 -17.84
C THR A 109 -1.16 11.90 -19.18
N ARG A 110 -1.21 10.86 -20.03
CA ARG A 110 -0.81 10.91 -21.44
C ARG A 110 -1.93 11.30 -22.39
N GLY A 111 -3.10 11.71 -21.86
CA GLY A 111 -4.24 12.15 -22.65
C GLY A 111 -5.04 11.04 -23.35
N LEU A 112 -4.84 9.79 -22.95
CA LEU A 112 -5.64 8.66 -23.41
C LEU A 112 -6.99 8.60 -22.68
N ARG A 113 -8.04 8.21 -23.37
CA ARG A 113 -9.34 7.95 -22.77
C ARG A 113 -9.35 6.54 -22.17
N VAL A 114 -9.27 6.46 -20.84
CA VAL A 114 -9.14 5.20 -20.12
C VAL A 114 -10.30 4.94 -19.19
N ALA A 115 -10.74 3.68 -19.12
CA ALA A 115 -11.69 3.18 -18.13
C ALA A 115 -11.06 2.11 -17.25
N VAL A 116 -11.39 2.08 -15.97
CA VAL A 116 -11.04 1.02 -15.00
C VAL A 116 -12.31 0.44 -14.43
N VAL A 117 -12.39 -0.89 -14.44
CA VAL A 117 -13.47 -1.64 -13.82
C VAL A 117 -12.90 -2.59 -12.79
N GLU A 118 -13.42 -2.53 -11.56
CA GLU A 118 -13.02 -3.37 -10.44
C GLU A 118 -14.22 -4.15 -9.90
N ARG A 119 -14.07 -5.47 -9.82
CA ARG A 119 -15.18 -6.35 -9.41
C ARG A 119 -15.67 -6.09 -7.98
N ASP A 120 -14.74 -5.90 -7.07
CA ASP A 120 -15.06 -5.63 -5.66
C ASP A 120 -14.82 -4.14 -5.37
N ASP A 121 -13.89 -3.80 -4.53
CA ASP A 121 -13.49 -2.42 -4.28
C ASP A 121 -12.00 -2.21 -4.63
N PHE A 122 -11.60 -0.97 -4.83
CA PHE A 122 -10.18 -0.63 -5.03
C PHE A 122 -9.34 -1.21 -3.89
N SER A 123 -8.26 -1.90 -4.24
CA SER A 123 -7.39 -2.55 -3.26
C SER A 123 -8.02 -3.77 -2.55
N SER A 124 -9.07 -4.37 -3.05
CA SER A 124 -9.74 -5.51 -2.40
C SER A 124 -8.85 -6.76 -2.28
N GLY A 125 -7.97 -6.99 -3.24
CA GLY A 125 -7.08 -8.15 -3.30
C GLY A 125 -5.72 -7.93 -2.60
N THR A 126 -4.66 -8.40 -3.26
CA THR A 126 -3.27 -8.37 -2.78
C THR A 126 -2.78 -6.97 -2.40
N SER A 127 -3.30 -5.95 -3.09
CA SER A 127 -2.87 -4.55 -2.89
C SER A 127 -3.15 -3.98 -1.51
N SER A 128 -4.08 -4.54 -0.72
CA SER A 128 -4.32 -4.18 0.68
C SER A 128 -3.60 -5.07 1.69
N LYS A 129 -3.01 -6.17 1.23
CA LYS A 129 -2.47 -7.24 2.06
C LYS A 129 -0.94 -7.32 2.01
N SER A 130 -0.26 -6.20 1.71
CA SER A 130 1.20 -6.09 1.70
C SER A 130 1.80 -6.02 3.11
N THR A 131 3.12 -6.16 3.22
CA THR A 131 3.87 -5.91 4.48
C THR A 131 3.97 -4.42 4.81
N LYS A 132 3.40 -3.51 4.01
CA LYS A 132 3.46 -2.04 4.16
C LYS A 132 4.86 -1.44 3.95
N LEU A 133 5.81 -2.21 3.43
CA LEU A 133 7.15 -1.74 3.08
C LEU A 133 7.27 -1.43 1.58
N VAL A 134 7.90 -0.30 1.29
CA VAL A 134 8.42 0.08 -0.02
C VAL A 134 9.92 -0.24 0.00
N HIS A 135 10.22 -1.53 -0.18
CA HIS A 135 11.54 -2.10 0.09
C HIS A 135 12.47 -1.96 -1.12
N GLY A 136 13.64 -1.33 -0.92
CA GLY A 136 14.68 -1.19 -1.96
C GLY A 136 15.46 -2.47 -2.25
N GLY A 137 15.26 -3.54 -1.49
CA GLY A 137 15.79 -4.86 -1.83
C GLY A 137 17.20 -5.18 -1.31
N VAL A 138 17.58 -4.76 -0.10
CA VAL A 138 18.90 -5.09 0.52
C VAL A 138 19.28 -6.56 0.36
N ARG A 139 18.32 -7.47 0.53
CA ARG A 139 18.55 -8.92 0.38
C ARG A 139 18.82 -9.36 -1.06
N TYR A 140 18.22 -8.67 -2.05
CA TYR A 140 18.55 -8.94 -3.47
C TYR A 140 19.93 -8.45 -3.81
N LEU A 141 20.40 -7.39 -3.15
CA LEU A 141 21.76 -6.90 -3.29
C LEU A 141 22.77 -7.92 -2.79
N GLU A 142 22.53 -8.55 -1.62
CA GLU A 142 23.36 -9.64 -1.11
C GLU A 142 23.48 -10.76 -2.16
N LYS A 143 22.36 -11.22 -2.71
CA LYS A 143 22.35 -12.24 -3.78
C LYS A 143 23.05 -11.79 -5.05
N ALA A 144 22.87 -10.52 -5.45
CA ALA A 144 23.51 -9.95 -6.63
C ALA A 144 25.05 -9.98 -6.50
N VAL A 145 25.56 -9.64 -5.31
CA VAL A 145 27.00 -9.63 -5.02
C VAL A 145 27.58 -11.04 -4.98
N TRP A 146 26.97 -11.95 -4.20
CA TRP A 146 27.49 -13.29 -4.01
C TRP A 146 27.36 -14.18 -5.24
N ASN A 147 26.30 -14.04 -6.01
CA ASN A 147 26.06 -14.84 -7.20
C ASN A 147 26.50 -14.15 -8.50
N LEU A 148 27.04 -12.92 -8.40
CA LEU A 148 27.36 -12.06 -9.57
C LEU A 148 26.16 -11.92 -10.53
N ASP A 149 24.95 -11.84 -9.98
CA ASP A 149 23.70 -11.78 -10.72
C ASP A 149 23.35 -10.32 -11.07
N TYR A 150 23.64 -9.93 -12.31
CA TYR A 150 23.37 -8.59 -12.80
C TYR A 150 21.88 -8.24 -12.82
N ASN A 151 20.98 -9.21 -13.00
CA ASN A 151 19.55 -8.96 -13.00
C ASN A 151 19.04 -8.58 -11.60
N GLN A 152 19.59 -9.21 -10.56
CA GLN A 152 19.29 -8.83 -9.18
C GLN A 152 19.79 -7.41 -8.85
N TYR A 153 20.93 -7.02 -9.38
CA TYR A 153 21.46 -5.66 -9.26
C TYR A 153 20.54 -4.62 -9.93
N LEU A 154 20.09 -4.88 -11.15
CA LEU A 154 19.15 -3.99 -11.86
C LEU A 154 17.83 -3.85 -11.08
N LEU A 155 17.31 -4.96 -10.53
CA LEU A 155 16.09 -4.95 -9.72
C LEU A 155 16.23 -4.06 -8.47
N VAL A 156 17.40 -4.05 -7.83
CA VAL A 156 17.66 -3.16 -6.68
C VAL A 156 17.69 -1.71 -7.11
N ARG A 157 18.39 -1.37 -8.19
CA ARG A 157 18.45 0.01 -8.73
C ARG A 157 17.06 0.54 -9.07
N GLU A 158 16.26 -0.27 -9.73
CA GLU A 158 14.88 0.04 -10.09
C GLU A 158 14.03 0.29 -8.82
N ALA A 159 14.10 -0.63 -7.86
CA ALA A 159 13.35 -0.49 -6.61
C ALA A 159 13.74 0.77 -5.81
N LEU A 160 15.02 1.16 -5.80
CA LEU A 160 15.48 2.39 -5.16
C LEU A 160 14.94 3.64 -5.86
N LYS A 161 14.95 3.66 -7.20
CA LYS A 161 14.39 4.75 -7.99
C LYS A 161 12.88 4.89 -7.77
N GLU A 162 12.13 3.79 -7.85
CA GLU A 162 10.69 3.79 -7.64
C GLU A 162 10.32 4.16 -6.20
N ARG A 163 11.11 3.74 -5.21
CA ARG A 163 10.94 4.16 -3.81
C ARG A 163 10.98 5.68 -3.64
N LYS A 164 11.91 6.36 -4.32
CA LYS A 164 11.98 7.83 -4.31
C LYS A 164 10.71 8.45 -4.88
N TYR A 165 10.28 8.00 -6.06
CA TYR A 165 9.06 8.51 -6.68
C TYR A 165 7.84 8.29 -5.78
N PHE A 166 7.75 7.14 -5.15
CA PHE A 166 6.69 6.80 -4.21
C PHE A 166 6.59 7.81 -3.05
N LEU A 167 7.74 8.16 -2.45
CA LEU A 167 7.82 9.13 -1.36
C LEU A 167 7.51 10.57 -1.81
N GLN A 168 7.79 10.91 -3.07
CA GLN A 168 7.55 12.25 -3.62
C GLN A 168 6.09 12.44 -4.05
N THR A 169 5.48 11.44 -4.67
CA THR A 169 4.11 11.56 -5.22
C THR A 169 3.03 11.49 -4.15
N ALA A 170 3.30 10.84 -3.00
CA ALA A 170 2.33 10.70 -1.91
C ALA A 170 2.98 10.85 -0.52
N PRO A 171 3.54 12.02 -0.18
CA PRO A 171 4.29 12.24 1.06
C PRO A 171 3.44 12.11 2.33
N HIS A 172 2.13 12.21 2.25
CA HIS A 172 1.20 12.00 3.36
C HIS A 172 0.91 10.51 3.64
N LEU A 173 0.98 9.64 2.62
CA LEU A 173 0.69 8.21 2.72
C LEU A 173 1.93 7.35 2.84
N SER A 174 3.09 7.93 2.63
CA SER A 174 4.38 7.23 2.67
C SER A 174 5.36 7.97 3.56
N SER A 175 6.24 7.22 4.18
CA SER A 175 7.28 7.73 5.05
C SER A 175 8.54 6.88 4.94
N TRP A 176 9.67 7.45 5.32
CA TRP A 176 10.87 6.68 5.54
C TRP A 176 10.83 6.04 6.92
N LEU A 177 11.24 4.78 6.98
CA LEU A 177 11.25 3.97 8.18
C LEU A 177 12.65 3.44 8.43
N PRO A 178 13.31 3.81 9.54
CA PRO A 178 14.53 3.13 9.97
C PRO A 178 14.19 1.69 10.37
N ILE A 179 15.02 0.75 9.95
CA ILE A 179 14.86 -0.68 10.24
C ILE A 179 16.09 -1.15 11.00
N MET A 180 15.86 -1.66 12.19
CA MET A 180 16.89 -2.21 13.07
C MET A 180 17.12 -3.68 12.74
N LEU A 181 18.38 -4.04 12.55
CA LEU A 181 18.90 -5.39 12.42
C LEU A 181 19.73 -5.73 13.67
N PRO A 182 19.20 -6.43 14.66
CA PRO A 182 19.97 -6.87 15.82
C PRO A 182 21.08 -7.85 15.43
N LEU A 183 22.24 -7.74 16.06
CA LEU A 183 23.42 -8.56 15.79
C LEU A 183 23.79 -9.37 17.02
N ASP A 184 23.85 -10.68 16.86
CA ASP A 184 24.17 -11.68 17.90
C ASP A 184 25.68 -12.00 17.98
N LYS A 185 26.44 -11.67 16.92
CA LYS A 185 27.88 -11.98 16.82
C LYS A 185 28.66 -10.78 16.34
N TRP A 186 29.78 -10.47 17.00
CA TRP A 186 30.59 -9.30 16.69
C TRP A 186 31.16 -9.30 15.25
N TRP A 187 31.47 -10.46 14.70
CA TRP A 187 32.00 -10.59 13.34
C TRP A 187 30.95 -10.34 12.25
N LYS A 188 29.66 -10.44 12.55
CA LYS A 188 28.60 -10.06 11.64
C LYS A 188 28.49 -8.53 11.45
N ALA A 189 28.93 -7.74 12.44
CA ALA A 189 28.84 -6.30 12.39
C ALA A 189 29.57 -5.68 11.19
N PRO A 190 30.87 -5.95 10.92
CA PRO A 190 31.56 -5.42 9.75
C PRO A 190 30.96 -5.94 8.44
N TYR A 191 30.48 -7.17 8.40
CA TYR A 191 29.84 -7.75 7.21
C TYR A 191 28.56 -7.01 6.81
N TYR A 192 27.61 -6.91 7.73
CA TYR A 192 26.36 -6.20 7.45
C TYR A 192 26.57 -4.69 7.29
N TRP A 193 27.53 -4.11 8.00
CA TRP A 193 27.89 -2.70 7.83
C TRP A 193 28.40 -2.42 6.41
N ALA A 194 29.30 -3.24 5.90
CA ALA A 194 29.77 -3.12 4.51
C ALA A 194 28.64 -3.29 3.50
N GLY A 195 27.75 -4.25 3.71
CA GLY A 195 26.58 -4.47 2.87
C GLY A 195 25.62 -3.28 2.85
N THR A 196 25.30 -2.69 4.01
CA THR A 196 24.43 -1.52 4.09
C THR A 196 25.08 -0.26 3.54
N LYS A 197 26.40 -0.07 3.70
CA LYS A 197 27.14 1.03 3.08
C LYS A 197 27.18 0.91 1.57
N PHE A 198 27.30 -0.30 1.05
CA PHE A 198 27.18 -0.55 -0.37
C PHE A 198 25.78 -0.26 -0.90
N TYR A 199 24.75 -0.62 -0.12
CA TYR A 199 23.36 -0.26 -0.43
C TYR A 199 23.14 1.26 -0.46
N ASP A 200 23.68 2.00 0.55
CA ASP A 200 23.65 3.46 0.60
C ASP A 200 24.38 4.09 -0.63
N PHE A 201 25.50 3.49 -1.04
CA PHE A 201 26.26 3.92 -2.22
C PHE A 201 25.47 3.71 -3.51
N LEU A 202 24.84 2.54 -3.68
CA LEU A 202 24.01 2.25 -4.85
C LEU A 202 22.77 3.13 -4.92
N ALA A 203 22.19 3.48 -3.76
CA ALA A 203 21.08 4.40 -3.70
C ALA A 203 21.48 5.81 -4.19
N GLY A 204 22.73 6.22 -4.06
CA GLY A 204 23.25 7.48 -4.59
C GLY A 204 22.33 8.67 -4.26
N SER A 205 21.86 9.37 -5.29
CA SER A 205 20.87 10.46 -5.18
C SER A 205 19.46 9.99 -4.78
N GLU A 206 19.19 8.69 -4.88
CA GLU A 206 17.91 8.06 -4.51
C GLU A 206 17.89 7.60 -3.04
N GLY A 207 19.03 7.82 -2.31
CA GLY A 207 19.15 7.45 -0.89
C GLY A 207 18.26 8.32 -0.01
N ILE A 208 17.70 7.72 1.04
CA ILE A 208 16.91 8.41 2.06
C ILE A 208 17.85 9.00 3.11
N GLU A 209 18.50 8.12 3.89
CA GLU A 209 19.46 8.43 4.95
C GLU A 209 20.57 7.38 4.99
N SER A 210 21.71 7.72 5.60
CA SER A 210 22.82 6.78 5.74
C SER A 210 22.58 5.79 6.86
N SER A 211 22.90 4.53 6.61
CA SER A 211 22.90 3.48 7.62
C SER A 211 23.90 3.77 8.74
N TYR A 212 23.61 3.33 9.97
CA TYR A 212 24.47 3.53 11.13
C TYR A 212 24.41 2.35 12.10
N PHE A 213 25.39 2.28 13.00
CA PHE A 213 25.50 1.24 14.02
C PHE A 213 25.02 1.76 15.39
N LEU A 214 24.23 0.95 16.09
CA LEU A 214 23.84 1.14 17.48
C LEU A 214 24.63 0.22 18.37
N THR A 215 25.25 0.76 19.41
CA THR A 215 25.82 -0.07 20.49
C THR A 215 24.70 -0.84 21.20
N LYS A 216 25.05 -1.92 21.92
CA LYS A 216 24.09 -2.72 22.71
C LYS A 216 23.19 -1.84 23.58
N SER A 217 23.77 -0.89 24.32
CA SER A 217 23.01 0.01 25.21
C SER A 217 21.99 0.86 24.43
N LYS A 218 22.39 1.42 23.30
CA LYS A 218 21.51 2.24 22.46
C LYS A 218 20.44 1.41 21.74
N ALA A 219 20.76 0.16 21.37
CA ALA A 219 19.76 -0.74 20.78
C ALA A 219 18.68 -1.10 21.81
N ILE A 220 19.08 -1.37 23.07
CA ILE A 220 18.14 -1.63 24.17
C ILE A 220 17.36 -0.36 24.56
N GLU A 221 17.98 0.81 24.53
CA GLU A 221 17.27 2.09 24.75
C GLU A 221 16.20 2.32 23.69
N ALA A 222 16.50 2.04 22.42
CA ALA A 222 15.55 2.17 21.32
C ALA A 222 14.42 1.13 21.38
N PHE A 223 14.71 -0.08 21.88
CA PHE A 223 13.73 -1.13 22.08
C PHE A 223 14.01 -1.93 23.36
N PRO A 224 13.45 -1.53 24.51
CA PRO A 224 13.72 -2.15 25.81
C PRO A 224 13.33 -3.62 25.93
N MET A 225 12.38 -4.08 25.13
CA MET A 225 11.90 -5.46 25.09
C MET A 225 12.82 -6.41 24.33
N LEU A 226 13.88 -5.91 23.68
CA LEU A 226 14.81 -6.72 22.91
C LEU A 226 15.59 -7.69 23.81
N LYS A 227 15.75 -8.93 23.37
CA LYS A 227 16.56 -9.95 24.05
C LYS A 227 17.99 -9.46 24.25
N ARG A 228 18.43 -9.44 25.50
CA ARG A 228 19.74 -8.90 25.89
C ARG A 228 20.89 -9.91 25.79
N THR A 229 20.54 -11.21 25.90
CA THR A 229 21.52 -12.30 25.73
C THR A 229 22.05 -12.29 24.30
N ASP A 230 23.37 -12.45 24.17
CA ASP A 230 24.10 -12.51 22.89
C ASP A 230 24.01 -11.27 22.01
N LEU A 231 23.31 -10.20 22.43
CA LEU A 231 23.23 -8.95 21.68
C LEU A 231 24.56 -8.21 21.74
N VAL A 232 25.19 -7.99 20.59
CA VAL A 232 26.41 -7.19 20.42
C VAL A 232 26.08 -5.72 20.15
N GLY A 233 25.05 -5.48 19.35
CA GLY A 233 24.57 -4.19 18.92
C GLY A 233 23.53 -4.35 17.84
N ALA A 234 23.22 -3.28 17.10
CA ALA A 234 22.32 -3.35 15.97
C ALA A 234 22.78 -2.45 14.84
N LEU A 235 22.47 -2.82 13.61
CA LEU A 235 22.63 -1.98 12.45
C LEU A 235 21.27 -1.38 12.10
N VAL A 236 21.25 -0.12 11.69
CA VAL A 236 20.03 0.56 11.23
C VAL A 236 20.22 1.02 9.80
N TYR A 237 19.28 0.67 8.93
CA TYR A 237 19.19 1.16 7.57
C TYR A 237 17.79 1.70 7.30
N TYR A 238 17.57 2.36 6.17
CA TYR A 238 16.31 3.04 5.87
C TYR A 238 15.62 2.45 4.65
N ASP A 239 14.31 2.21 4.78
CA ASP A 239 13.42 1.88 3.69
C ASP A 239 12.15 2.75 3.73
N GLY A 240 11.29 2.64 2.72
CA GLY A 240 10.00 3.30 2.71
C GLY A 240 8.92 2.46 3.40
N ALA A 241 7.98 3.12 4.06
CA ALA A 241 6.74 2.53 4.55
C ALA A 241 5.55 3.28 4.00
N HIS A 242 4.40 2.60 3.87
CA HIS A 242 3.19 3.23 3.33
C HIS A 242 1.89 2.60 3.88
N ASN A 243 0.79 3.33 3.75
CA ASN A 243 -0.54 2.76 3.89
C ASN A 243 -1.02 2.27 2.53
N ASP A 244 -0.89 0.97 2.27
CA ASP A 244 -1.08 0.35 0.96
C ASP A 244 -2.47 0.59 0.36
N SER A 245 -3.54 0.37 1.11
CA SER A 245 -4.89 0.54 0.60
C SER A 245 -5.25 2.00 0.38
N ARG A 246 -4.90 2.90 1.32
CA ARG A 246 -5.08 4.33 1.13
C ARG A 246 -4.32 4.84 -0.09
N MET A 247 -3.09 4.36 -0.29
CA MET A 247 -2.27 4.64 -1.47
C MET A 247 -2.99 4.22 -2.74
N ASN A 248 -3.51 2.98 -2.79
CA ASN A 248 -4.22 2.48 -3.98
C ASN A 248 -5.50 3.28 -4.29
N VAL A 249 -6.28 3.61 -3.26
CA VAL A 249 -7.47 4.46 -3.42
C VAL A 249 -7.08 5.85 -3.93
N SER A 250 -5.99 6.45 -3.39
CA SER A 250 -5.48 7.73 -3.88
C SER A 250 -5.03 7.66 -5.35
N ILE A 251 -4.40 6.56 -5.78
CA ILE A 251 -4.01 6.36 -7.19
C ILE A 251 -5.27 6.30 -8.06
N ALA A 252 -6.28 5.50 -7.69
CA ALA A 252 -7.53 5.39 -8.43
C ALA A 252 -8.28 6.73 -8.52
N MET A 253 -8.36 7.48 -7.41
CA MET A 253 -8.98 8.80 -7.39
C MET A 253 -8.16 9.84 -8.17
N THR A 254 -6.84 9.71 -8.23
CA THR A 254 -5.99 10.54 -9.08
C THR A 254 -6.29 10.29 -10.55
N ALA A 255 -6.41 9.03 -10.97
CA ALA A 255 -6.83 8.71 -12.33
C ALA A 255 -8.18 9.35 -12.69
N ALA A 256 -9.17 9.23 -11.79
CA ALA A 256 -10.48 9.87 -11.99
C ALA A 256 -10.39 11.40 -12.06
N LEU A 257 -9.50 12.01 -11.27
CA LEU A 257 -9.25 13.46 -11.30
C LEU A 257 -8.67 13.91 -12.64
N TYR A 258 -7.83 13.10 -13.28
CA TYR A 258 -7.27 13.35 -14.62
C TYR A 258 -8.19 12.88 -15.76
N GLY A 259 -9.45 12.54 -15.46
CA GLY A 259 -10.48 12.26 -16.46
C GLY A 259 -10.65 10.78 -16.81
N ALA A 260 -9.98 9.87 -16.16
CA ALA A 260 -10.27 8.45 -16.29
C ALA A 260 -11.67 8.11 -15.73
N THR A 261 -12.36 7.17 -16.36
CA THR A 261 -13.58 6.58 -15.82
C THR A 261 -13.19 5.43 -14.90
N VAL A 262 -13.49 5.55 -13.61
CA VAL A 262 -13.04 4.58 -12.59
C VAL A 262 -14.24 4.09 -11.79
N VAL A 263 -14.55 2.78 -11.86
CA VAL A 263 -15.73 2.20 -11.21
C VAL A 263 -15.37 0.95 -10.45
N ASN A 264 -15.75 0.89 -9.17
CA ASN A 264 -15.68 -0.30 -8.31
C ASN A 264 -17.02 -1.05 -8.31
N HIS A 265 -17.03 -2.26 -7.75
CA HIS A 265 -18.18 -3.18 -7.71
C HIS A 265 -18.78 -3.42 -9.10
N LEU A 266 -17.93 -3.50 -10.13
CA LEU A 266 -18.30 -3.74 -11.51
C LEU A 266 -17.51 -4.93 -12.06
N GLU A 267 -18.20 -6.07 -12.26
CA GLU A 267 -17.60 -7.32 -12.70
C GLU A 267 -17.57 -7.42 -14.23
N VAL A 268 -16.45 -7.85 -14.79
CA VAL A 268 -16.36 -8.27 -16.19
C VAL A 268 -16.84 -9.70 -16.30
N THR A 269 -17.95 -9.91 -17.04
CA THR A 269 -18.59 -11.20 -17.23
C THR A 269 -18.21 -11.88 -18.55
N GLY A 270 -17.64 -11.09 -19.50
CA GLY A 270 -17.19 -11.59 -20.79
C GLY A 270 -16.41 -10.56 -21.57
N LEU A 271 -15.69 -11.03 -22.59
CA LEU A 271 -14.94 -10.20 -23.51
C LEU A 271 -15.61 -10.24 -24.89
N ASP A 272 -15.72 -9.10 -25.53
CA ASP A 272 -16.33 -8.97 -26.86
C ASP A 272 -15.23 -8.97 -27.93
N LYS A 273 -15.46 -9.76 -29.02
CA LYS A 273 -14.55 -9.83 -30.17
C LYS A 273 -15.25 -9.28 -31.42
N ASP A 274 -14.50 -8.63 -32.26
CA ASP A 274 -14.94 -8.20 -33.58
C ASP A 274 -14.97 -9.36 -34.60
N ALA A 275 -15.39 -9.04 -35.83
CA ALA A 275 -15.46 -10.03 -36.92
C ALA A 275 -14.08 -10.64 -37.28
N SER A 276 -12.96 -10.00 -36.93
CA SER A 276 -11.60 -10.51 -37.14
C SER A 276 -11.07 -11.36 -35.98
N GLY A 277 -11.87 -11.53 -34.93
CA GLY A 277 -11.48 -12.25 -33.70
C GLY A 277 -10.66 -11.40 -32.71
N LYS A 278 -10.47 -10.12 -32.97
CA LYS A 278 -9.77 -9.20 -32.06
C LYS A 278 -10.71 -8.66 -31.02
N LEU A 279 -10.18 -8.38 -29.81
CA LEU A 279 -10.96 -7.78 -28.73
C LEU A 279 -11.42 -6.37 -29.10
N SER A 280 -12.65 -6.05 -28.79
CA SER A 280 -13.30 -4.78 -29.10
C SER A 280 -14.06 -4.19 -27.91
N GLY A 281 -14.14 -4.88 -26.78
CA GLY A 281 -14.83 -4.45 -25.58
C GLY A 281 -15.02 -5.56 -24.57
N ALA A 282 -15.83 -5.26 -23.56
CA ALA A 282 -16.19 -6.23 -22.51
C ALA A 282 -17.64 -6.05 -22.09
N ARG A 283 -18.25 -7.15 -21.62
CA ARG A 283 -19.54 -7.14 -20.91
C ARG A 283 -19.27 -6.98 -19.42
N VAL A 284 -20.01 -6.09 -18.81
CA VAL A 284 -19.84 -5.74 -17.40
C VAL A 284 -21.18 -5.75 -16.67
N LYS A 285 -21.15 -6.09 -15.38
CA LYS A 285 -22.31 -6.16 -14.50
C LYS A 285 -22.03 -5.40 -13.21
N ASP A 286 -22.92 -4.48 -12.85
CA ASP A 286 -22.84 -3.79 -11.56
C ASP A 286 -23.30 -4.75 -10.44
N LEU A 287 -22.46 -4.97 -9.46
CA LEU A 287 -22.71 -5.84 -8.31
C LEU A 287 -23.46 -5.11 -7.17
N VAL A 288 -23.53 -3.79 -7.21
CA VAL A 288 -24.34 -3.01 -6.26
C VAL A 288 -25.82 -3.17 -6.65
N PRO A 289 -26.65 -3.72 -5.76
CA PRO A 289 -28.09 -3.89 -6.06
C PRO A 289 -28.75 -2.55 -6.40
N GLY A 290 -29.65 -2.56 -7.37
CA GLY A 290 -30.50 -1.43 -7.66
C GLY A 290 -31.39 -1.04 -6.46
N LYS A 291 -32.04 0.13 -6.54
CA LYS A 291 -32.95 0.63 -5.47
C LYS A 291 -34.10 -0.34 -5.15
N ASP A 292 -34.46 -1.20 -6.10
CA ASP A 292 -35.47 -2.25 -5.97
C ASP A 292 -34.90 -3.58 -5.41
N GLY A 293 -33.61 -3.60 -5.04
CA GLY A 293 -32.90 -4.77 -4.53
C GLY A 293 -32.62 -5.84 -5.59
N LYS A 294 -32.89 -5.57 -6.87
CA LYS A 294 -32.61 -6.51 -7.97
C LYS A 294 -31.19 -6.36 -8.48
N SER A 295 -30.66 -7.46 -9.02
CA SER A 295 -29.40 -7.45 -9.78
C SER A 295 -29.52 -6.53 -10.99
N THR A 296 -28.49 -5.75 -11.25
CA THR A 296 -28.43 -4.89 -12.45
C THR A 296 -28.23 -5.73 -13.71
N GLU A 297 -28.73 -5.23 -14.85
CA GLU A 297 -28.50 -5.84 -16.14
C GLU A 297 -27.05 -5.64 -16.60
N GLU A 298 -26.53 -6.60 -17.36
CA GLU A 298 -25.23 -6.48 -18.02
C GLU A 298 -25.30 -5.39 -19.11
N PHE A 299 -24.17 -4.73 -19.32
CA PHE A 299 -24.00 -3.79 -20.42
C PHE A 299 -22.61 -3.90 -21.03
N HIS A 300 -22.47 -3.40 -22.26
CA HIS A 300 -21.22 -3.44 -23.00
C HIS A 300 -20.40 -2.18 -22.78
N VAL A 301 -19.08 -2.32 -22.77
CA VAL A 301 -18.10 -1.22 -22.77
C VAL A 301 -17.16 -1.44 -23.94
N LYS A 302 -17.08 -0.49 -24.86
CA LYS A 302 -16.21 -0.55 -26.03
C LYS A 302 -14.84 0.08 -25.74
N ALA A 303 -13.79 -0.59 -26.17
CA ALA A 303 -12.43 -0.12 -26.05
C ALA A 303 -11.54 -0.70 -27.15
N LYS A 304 -10.56 0.07 -27.61
CA LYS A 304 -9.55 -0.35 -28.61
C LYS A 304 -8.54 -1.35 -28.04
N CYS A 305 -8.25 -1.25 -26.74
CA CYS A 305 -7.31 -2.10 -26.02
C CYS A 305 -7.91 -2.54 -24.70
N ILE A 306 -7.77 -3.81 -24.34
CA ILE A 306 -8.19 -4.36 -23.05
C ILE A 306 -6.96 -4.81 -22.27
N ILE A 307 -6.83 -4.33 -21.04
CA ILE A 307 -5.69 -4.59 -20.16
C ILE A 307 -6.16 -5.37 -18.93
N ASN A 308 -5.61 -6.55 -18.72
CA ASN A 308 -5.86 -7.40 -17.57
C ASN A 308 -4.82 -7.13 -16.47
N CYS A 309 -5.24 -6.47 -15.38
CA CYS A 309 -4.45 -6.18 -14.18
C CYS A 309 -5.04 -6.84 -12.92
N THR A 310 -5.64 -8.01 -13.05
CA THR A 310 -6.40 -8.66 -11.97
C THR A 310 -5.51 -9.48 -10.99
N GLY A 311 -4.19 -9.34 -11.08
CA GLY A 311 -3.24 -9.94 -10.15
C GLY A 311 -3.37 -11.46 -10.06
N PRO A 312 -3.69 -12.05 -8.87
CA PRO A 312 -3.85 -13.50 -8.75
C PRO A 312 -4.96 -14.10 -9.61
N PHE A 313 -5.91 -13.28 -10.04
CA PHE A 313 -7.06 -13.70 -10.87
C PHE A 313 -6.80 -13.53 -12.38
N ALA A 314 -5.57 -13.22 -12.79
CA ALA A 314 -5.24 -12.93 -14.20
C ALA A 314 -5.61 -14.07 -15.14
N ASP A 315 -5.38 -15.32 -14.76
CA ASP A 315 -5.74 -16.47 -15.59
C ASP A 315 -7.26 -16.64 -15.77
N GLY A 316 -8.07 -16.13 -14.83
CA GLY A 316 -9.53 -16.12 -14.98
C GLY A 316 -9.99 -15.25 -16.16
N ILE A 317 -9.41 -14.05 -16.29
CA ILE A 317 -9.70 -13.16 -17.43
C ILE A 317 -9.10 -13.69 -18.72
N ARG A 318 -7.89 -14.27 -18.68
CA ARG A 318 -7.29 -14.92 -19.86
C ARG A 318 -8.15 -16.08 -20.40
N LYS A 319 -8.78 -16.85 -19.53
CA LYS A 319 -9.73 -17.92 -19.91
C LYS A 319 -11.05 -17.38 -20.49
N LEU A 320 -11.46 -16.14 -20.19
CA LEU A 320 -12.57 -15.49 -20.89
C LEU A 320 -12.21 -15.10 -22.32
N ASP A 321 -10.94 -14.85 -22.60
CA ASP A 321 -10.42 -14.60 -23.94
C ASP A 321 -10.19 -15.90 -24.71
N GLU A 322 -9.41 -16.81 -24.12
CA GLU A 322 -9.03 -18.10 -24.69
C GLU A 322 -9.09 -19.19 -23.61
N GLN A 323 -10.08 -20.08 -23.72
CA GLN A 323 -10.38 -21.06 -22.68
C GLN A 323 -9.22 -22.04 -22.40
N ASP A 324 -8.47 -22.41 -23.43
CA ASP A 324 -7.37 -23.37 -23.36
C ASP A 324 -5.99 -22.71 -23.13
N CYS A 325 -5.94 -21.41 -22.74
CA CYS A 325 -4.70 -20.73 -22.48
C CYS A 325 -3.93 -21.35 -21.30
N LYS A 326 -2.60 -21.38 -21.40
CA LYS A 326 -1.74 -21.84 -20.29
C LYS A 326 -1.84 -20.91 -19.10
N GLU A 327 -1.99 -21.46 -17.91
CA GLU A 327 -1.93 -20.70 -16.67
C GLU A 327 -0.51 -20.16 -16.41
N ILE A 328 -0.44 -18.86 -16.15
CA ILE A 328 0.80 -18.16 -15.83
C ILE A 328 0.94 -17.85 -14.35
N VAL A 329 -0.17 -17.82 -13.59
CA VAL A 329 -0.15 -17.47 -12.17
C VAL A 329 0.21 -18.68 -11.31
N ALA A 330 1.20 -18.50 -10.42
CA ALA A 330 1.59 -19.47 -9.39
C ALA A 330 1.43 -18.81 -8.01
N PRO A 331 0.20 -18.78 -7.46
CA PRO A 331 -0.07 -17.99 -6.26
C PRO A 331 0.59 -18.58 -5.02
N ALA A 332 1.11 -17.71 -4.16
CA ALA A 332 1.63 -18.08 -2.84
C ALA A 332 0.94 -17.23 -1.76
N SER A 333 0.55 -17.88 -0.67
CA SER A 333 -0.05 -17.25 0.49
C SER A 333 1.01 -16.74 1.45
N GLY A 334 0.78 -15.54 2.00
CA GLY A 334 1.60 -14.97 3.07
C GLY A 334 0.72 -14.43 4.18
N VAL A 335 0.91 -14.94 5.40
CA VAL A 335 0.17 -14.54 6.59
C VAL A 335 0.90 -13.39 7.29
N HIS A 336 0.14 -12.42 7.77
CA HIS A 336 0.57 -11.36 8.67
C HIS A 336 -0.30 -11.36 9.92
N VAL A 337 0.26 -10.99 11.04
CA VAL A 337 -0.46 -10.75 12.28
C VAL A 337 -0.26 -9.32 12.76
N ILE A 338 -1.28 -8.79 13.43
CA ILE A 338 -1.21 -7.52 14.14
C ILE A 338 -1.17 -7.78 15.62
N LEU A 339 -0.20 -7.16 16.27
CA LEU A 339 0.04 -7.21 17.70
C LEU A 339 -0.03 -5.79 18.28
N PRO A 340 -0.26 -5.63 19.59
CA PRO A 340 -0.16 -4.33 20.24
C PRO A 340 1.16 -3.61 19.93
N GLY A 341 1.14 -2.28 19.89
CA GLY A 341 2.26 -1.47 19.42
C GLY A 341 3.56 -1.61 20.22
N TYR A 342 3.49 -2.16 21.44
CA TYR A 342 4.69 -2.39 22.26
C TYR A 342 5.55 -3.58 21.79
N TYR A 343 5.09 -4.41 20.85
CA TYR A 343 5.85 -5.52 20.29
C TYR A 343 6.89 -5.10 19.24
N SER A 344 6.97 -3.82 18.88
CA SER A 344 8.05 -3.25 18.06
C SER A 344 8.48 -1.89 18.60
N PRO A 345 9.67 -1.38 18.22
CA PRO A 345 10.03 0.00 18.53
C PRO A 345 9.02 0.99 17.93
N ALA A 346 8.65 2.04 18.66
CA ALA A 346 7.60 2.96 18.21
C ALA A 346 7.93 3.73 16.91
N LYS A 347 9.24 3.92 16.60
CA LYS A 347 9.69 4.75 15.46
C LYS A 347 10.62 4.03 14.50
N MET A 348 10.80 2.74 14.65
CA MET A 348 11.61 1.93 13.73
C MET A 348 11.07 0.51 13.62
N GLY A 349 11.28 -0.11 12.47
CA GLY A 349 10.99 -1.52 12.28
C GLY A 349 12.13 -2.38 12.81
N LEU A 350 11.83 -3.66 12.97
CA LEU A 350 12.81 -4.72 13.21
C LEU A 350 12.79 -5.69 12.03
N ILE A 351 13.95 -6.24 11.71
CA ILE A 351 14.09 -7.32 10.73
C ILE A 351 14.89 -8.47 11.35
N ASP A 352 14.38 -9.70 11.18
CA ASP A 352 15.18 -10.90 11.29
C ASP A 352 15.53 -11.42 9.89
N PRO A 353 16.78 -11.38 9.49
CA PRO A 353 17.21 -11.88 8.18
C PRO A 353 17.33 -13.40 8.15
N SER A 354 17.26 -14.09 9.30
CA SER A 354 17.60 -15.51 9.45
C SER A 354 16.73 -16.16 10.53
N THR A 355 15.43 -16.31 10.23
CA THR A 355 14.49 -17.05 11.08
C THR A 355 14.85 -18.52 11.19
N SER A 356 14.16 -19.26 12.06
CA SER A 356 14.38 -20.70 12.30
C SER A 356 14.37 -21.56 11.03
N ASP A 357 13.66 -21.13 9.99
CA ASP A 357 13.57 -21.80 8.68
C ASP A 357 14.29 -21.07 7.54
N GLY A 358 15.09 -20.04 7.85
CA GLY A 358 15.87 -19.26 6.88
C GLY A 358 15.08 -18.23 6.08
N ARG A 359 13.82 -18.00 6.41
CA ARG A 359 13.04 -16.90 5.85
C ARG A 359 13.43 -15.57 6.50
N VAL A 360 12.84 -14.48 6.02
CA VAL A 360 12.94 -13.15 6.63
C VAL A 360 11.60 -12.76 7.18
N ILE A 361 11.58 -12.24 8.40
CA ILE A 361 10.40 -11.69 9.02
C ILE A 361 10.64 -10.22 9.41
N PHE A 362 9.59 -9.41 9.32
CA PHE A 362 9.60 -8.03 9.73
C PHE A 362 8.62 -7.81 10.89
N PHE A 363 9.01 -6.90 11.78
CA PHE A 363 8.16 -6.36 12.85
C PHE A 363 8.15 -4.84 12.70
N LEU A 364 7.03 -4.30 12.25
CA LEU A 364 6.97 -2.89 11.84
C LEU A 364 5.90 -2.15 12.62
N PRO A 365 6.19 -0.92 13.11
CA PRO A 365 5.14 -0.07 13.65
C PRO A 365 4.18 0.36 12.54
N TRP A 366 2.89 0.19 12.76
CA TRP A 366 1.86 0.57 11.82
C TRP A 366 0.59 1.02 12.52
N GLN A 367 0.25 2.31 12.38
CA GLN A 367 -0.97 2.93 12.94
C GLN A 367 -1.21 2.57 14.43
N GLY A 368 -0.18 2.72 15.26
CA GLY A 368 -0.23 2.45 16.69
C GLY A 368 -0.07 0.99 17.10
N ASN A 369 -0.04 0.06 16.16
CA ASN A 369 0.16 -1.37 16.38
C ASN A 369 1.50 -1.86 15.77
N THR A 370 1.78 -3.15 15.93
CA THR A 370 2.91 -3.85 15.30
C THR A 370 2.38 -4.84 14.27
N ILE A 371 2.80 -4.71 13.01
CA ILE A 371 2.60 -5.74 11.99
C ILE A 371 3.77 -6.69 12.00
N ALA A 372 3.53 -7.99 12.10
CA ALA A 372 4.54 -9.03 12.01
C ALA A 372 4.23 -9.98 10.84
N GLY A 373 5.26 -10.35 10.09
CA GLY A 373 5.14 -11.25 8.95
C GLY A 373 6.32 -11.15 7.99
N THR A 374 6.39 -12.03 7.04
CA THR A 374 5.30 -12.82 6.47
C THR A 374 5.73 -14.27 6.26
N THR A 375 4.76 -15.18 6.23
CA THR A 375 4.97 -16.57 5.80
C THR A 375 4.99 -16.67 4.27
N ASP A 376 5.30 -17.85 3.75
CA ASP A 376 5.31 -18.14 2.31
C ASP A 376 4.95 -19.61 2.07
N LYS A 377 3.72 -19.86 1.58
CA LYS A 377 3.20 -21.20 1.27
C LYS A 377 2.50 -21.19 -0.08
N PRO A 378 2.64 -22.22 -0.93
CA PRO A 378 1.82 -22.38 -2.12
C PRO A 378 0.32 -22.34 -1.76
N ALA A 379 -0.50 -21.69 -2.58
CA ALA A 379 -1.91 -21.54 -2.30
C ALA A 379 -2.76 -21.61 -3.58
N LYS A 380 -4.05 -21.88 -3.41
CA LYS A 380 -5.04 -21.73 -4.49
C LYS A 380 -5.56 -20.30 -4.54
N VAL A 381 -5.95 -19.84 -5.73
CA VAL A 381 -6.60 -18.54 -5.90
C VAL A 381 -7.96 -18.57 -5.22
N THR A 382 -8.17 -17.66 -4.29
CA THR A 382 -9.44 -17.44 -3.59
C THR A 382 -9.64 -15.96 -3.31
N LYS A 383 -10.89 -15.52 -3.20
CA LYS A 383 -11.24 -14.11 -2.95
C LYS A 383 -10.75 -13.66 -1.57
N ASP A 384 -11.11 -14.37 -0.53
CA ASP A 384 -10.81 -14.05 0.86
C ASP A 384 -9.97 -15.19 1.49
N PRO A 385 -8.64 -15.21 1.24
CA PRO A 385 -7.79 -16.26 1.78
C PRO A 385 -7.72 -16.16 3.31
N MET A 386 -7.94 -17.31 3.97
CA MET A 386 -7.91 -17.42 5.42
C MET A 386 -6.49 -17.59 5.93
N PRO A 387 -6.10 -16.93 7.00
CA PRO A 387 -4.83 -17.21 7.69
C PRO A 387 -4.94 -18.56 8.41
N ASP A 388 -3.96 -19.43 8.19
CA ASP A 388 -3.88 -20.71 8.91
C ASP A 388 -3.21 -20.54 10.28
N GLU A 389 -3.70 -21.30 11.28
CA GLU A 389 -3.22 -21.20 12.67
C GLU A 389 -1.75 -21.59 12.82
N GLU A 390 -1.26 -22.52 12.00
CA GLU A 390 0.16 -22.93 12.00
C GLU A 390 1.05 -21.76 11.62
N SER A 391 0.68 -20.99 10.59
CA SER A 391 1.40 -19.77 10.18
C SER A 391 1.35 -18.68 11.25
N ILE A 392 0.21 -18.50 11.91
CA ILE A 392 0.08 -17.54 13.02
C ILE A 392 1.02 -17.95 14.17
N GLN A 393 0.99 -19.22 14.59
CA GLN A 393 1.83 -19.71 15.68
C GLN A 393 3.33 -19.63 15.34
N TRP A 394 3.70 -19.91 14.08
CA TRP A 394 5.09 -19.74 13.63
C TRP A 394 5.54 -18.28 13.78
N ILE A 395 4.72 -17.31 13.35
CA ILE A 395 5.06 -15.88 13.51
C ILE A 395 5.21 -15.52 14.99
N LEU A 396 4.31 -15.98 15.87
CA LEU A 396 4.38 -15.69 17.31
C LEU A 396 5.65 -16.28 17.95
N ASN A 397 6.07 -17.47 17.52
CA ASN A 397 7.32 -18.07 17.96
C ASN A 397 8.54 -17.24 17.54
N GLU A 398 8.57 -16.77 16.30
CA GLU A 398 9.67 -15.90 15.82
C GLU A 398 9.67 -14.54 16.55
N VAL A 399 8.50 -13.94 16.85
CA VAL A 399 8.40 -12.76 17.71
C VAL A 399 9.02 -13.03 19.09
N SER A 400 8.70 -14.18 19.70
CA SER A 400 9.21 -14.57 21.03
C SER A 400 10.74 -14.75 21.03
N ASN A 401 11.34 -15.19 19.93
CA ASN A 401 12.79 -15.37 19.82
C ASN A 401 13.58 -14.06 19.93
N TYR A 402 12.98 -12.94 19.56
CA TYR A 402 13.57 -11.60 19.63
C TYR A 402 13.42 -10.92 20.97
N LEU A 403 12.38 -11.28 21.71
CA LEU A 403 12.00 -10.58 22.92
C LEU A 403 12.73 -11.17 24.13
N SER A 404 12.85 -10.36 25.17
CA SER A 404 13.35 -10.79 26.46
C SER A 404 12.51 -11.96 27.00
N PRO A 405 13.12 -12.99 27.64
CA PRO A 405 12.41 -14.20 28.09
C PRO A 405 11.29 -13.97 29.10
N ASP A 406 11.29 -12.81 29.77
CA ASP A 406 10.23 -12.38 30.71
C ASP A 406 8.95 -11.90 29.98
N ILE A 407 9.02 -11.73 28.66
CA ILE A 407 7.88 -11.29 27.84
C ILE A 407 7.24 -12.51 27.18
N VAL A 408 6.01 -12.79 27.54
CA VAL A 408 5.24 -13.91 27.00
C VAL A 408 4.39 -13.43 25.83
N VAL A 409 4.69 -13.92 24.62
CA VAL A 409 3.89 -13.68 23.42
C VAL A 409 2.75 -14.69 23.38
N ARG A 410 1.50 -14.20 23.32
CA ARG A 410 0.31 -15.06 23.43
C ARG A 410 -0.54 -14.98 22.16
N ARG A 411 -1.24 -16.06 21.84
CA ARG A 411 -2.23 -16.07 20.75
C ARG A 411 -3.33 -15.01 20.95
N GLY A 412 -3.71 -14.75 22.20
CA GLY A 412 -4.69 -13.73 22.56
C GLY A 412 -4.22 -12.29 22.33
N ASP A 413 -2.93 -12.04 22.13
CA ASP A 413 -2.40 -10.70 21.81
C ASP A 413 -2.58 -10.35 20.32
N VAL A 414 -3.00 -11.30 19.49
CA VAL A 414 -3.26 -11.08 18.07
C VAL A 414 -4.57 -10.33 17.88
N LEU A 415 -4.47 -9.06 17.49
CA LEU A 415 -5.61 -8.16 17.26
C LEU A 415 -6.29 -8.43 15.92
N ALA A 416 -5.51 -8.80 14.91
CA ALA A 416 -5.98 -9.23 13.60
C ALA A 416 -4.93 -10.15 12.95
N ALA A 417 -5.39 -11.04 12.07
CA ALA A 417 -4.54 -11.87 11.23
C ALA A 417 -5.16 -12.01 9.86
N TRP A 418 -4.39 -11.88 8.81
CA TRP A 418 -4.88 -12.05 7.44
C TRP A 418 -3.87 -12.75 6.55
N SER A 419 -4.37 -13.35 5.49
CA SER A 419 -3.57 -13.95 4.42
C SER A 419 -3.69 -13.14 3.14
N GLY A 420 -2.58 -12.91 2.46
CA GLY A 420 -2.50 -12.28 1.15
C GLY A 420 -1.96 -13.22 0.10
N LEU A 421 -2.56 -13.24 -1.10
CA LEU A 421 -2.05 -14.02 -2.23
C LEU A 421 -1.05 -13.20 -3.03
N ARG A 422 0.18 -13.70 -3.17
CA ARG A 422 1.19 -13.12 -4.07
C ARG A 422 0.90 -13.58 -5.50
N PRO A 423 0.81 -12.66 -6.48
CA PRO A 423 0.60 -13.01 -7.87
C PRO A 423 1.93 -13.40 -8.54
N LEU A 424 2.60 -14.43 -8.03
CA LEU A 424 3.83 -14.91 -8.68
C LEU A 424 3.49 -15.48 -10.06
N VAL A 425 4.36 -15.23 -11.04
CA VAL A 425 4.11 -15.65 -12.42
C VAL A 425 5.22 -16.54 -12.94
N LYS A 426 4.84 -17.45 -13.82
CA LYS A 426 5.72 -18.30 -14.62
C LYS A 426 5.84 -17.66 -16.00
N ASP A 427 7.04 -17.62 -16.58
CA ASP A 427 7.21 -17.19 -17.95
C ASP A 427 6.64 -18.29 -18.88
N PRO A 428 5.58 -18.02 -19.66
CA PRO A 428 5.00 -19.01 -20.56
C PRO A 428 5.97 -19.43 -21.67
N LYS A 429 7.00 -18.63 -21.96
CA LYS A 429 8.03 -18.88 -22.97
C LYS A 429 9.26 -19.60 -22.41
N ALA A 430 9.36 -19.77 -21.08
CA ALA A 430 10.50 -20.46 -20.47
C ALA A 430 10.42 -21.97 -20.73
N LYS A 431 11.57 -22.55 -21.09
CA LYS A 431 11.70 -24.01 -21.34
C LYS A 431 11.50 -24.85 -20.07
N ASN A 432 11.76 -24.27 -18.89
CA ASN A 432 11.55 -24.90 -17.58
C ASN A 432 10.38 -24.24 -16.84
N THR A 433 9.36 -25.04 -16.52
CA THR A 433 8.13 -24.60 -15.82
C THR A 433 8.35 -24.23 -14.35
N GLU A 434 9.56 -24.39 -13.81
CA GLU A 434 9.90 -24.13 -12.40
C GLU A 434 10.49 -22.74 -12.15
N SER A 435 10.89 -22.00 -13.20
CA SER A 435 11.46 -20.65 -13.04
C SER A 435 10.37 -19.61 -12.83
N LEU A 436 10.13 -19.22 -11.58
CA LEU A 436 9.28 -18.08 -11.25
C LEU A 436 9.95 -16.78 -11.67
N VAL A 437 9.24 -15.95 -12.42
CA VAL A 437 9.69 -14.60 -12.77
C VAL A 437 9.58 -13.73 -11.52
N ARG A 438 10.69 -13.19 -11.05
CA ARG A 438 10.73 -12.30 -9.87
C ARG A 438 10.37 -10.86 -10.20
N ASN A 439 10.25 -10.54 -11.48
CA ASN A 439 9.76 -9.28 -12.02
C ASN A 439 8.30 -9.45 -12.46
N HIS A 440 7.72 -8.43 -13.09
CA HIS A 440 6.41 -8.53 -13.71
C HIS A 440 6.51 -9.11 -15.13
N LEU A 441 5.39 -9.57 -15.64
CA LEU A 441 5.21 -10.08 -16.98
C LEU A 441 4.16 -9.23 -17.71
N ILE A 442 4.48 -8.79 -18.92
CA ILE A 442 3.52 -8.22 -19.86
C ILE A 442 3.41 -9.20 -21.04
N ASP A 443 2.22 -9.78 -21.22
CA ASP A 443 1.91 -10.74 -22.27
C ASP A 443 0.72 -10.24 -23.09
N ILE A 444 0.79 -10.39 -24.41
CA ILE A 444 -0.27 -9.97 -25.33
C ILE A 444 -0.73 -11.21 -26.10
N SER A 445 -2.04 -11.55 -25.94
CA SER A 445 -2.65 -12.66 -26.63
C SER A 445 -2.85 -12.40 -28.14
N GLU A 446 -3.13 -13.46 -28.89
CA GLU A 446 -3.43 -13.33 -30.33
C GLU A 446 -4.67 -12.45 -30.59
N SER A 447 -5.66 -12.47 -29.71
CA SER A 447 -6.85 -11.61 -29.79
C SER A 447 -6.59 -10.16 -29.37
N GLY A 448 -5.45 -9.87 -28.72
CA GLY A 448 -5.06 -8.54 -28.26
C GLY A 448 -5.34 -8.26 -26.78
N LEU A 449 -5.52 -9.28 -25.91
CA LEU A 449 -5.58 -9.07 -24.47
C LEU A 449 -4.18 -8.80 -23.93
N VAL A 450 -3.95 -7.58 -23.39
CA VAL A 450 -2.72 -7.22 -22.69
C VAL A 450 -2.83 -7.67 -21.25
N THR A 451 -2.01 -8.60 -20.79
CA THR A 451 -1.97 -9.05 -19.39
C THR A 451 -0.73 -8.54 -18.71
N CYS A 452 -0.90 -7.76 -17.64
CA CYS A 452 0.18 -7.32 -16.76
C CYS A 452 0.02 -8.03 -15.41
N ALA A 453 0.93 -8.96 -15.10
CA ALA A 453 0.84 -9.80 -13.91
C ALA A 453 2.19 -9.91 -13.19
N GLY A 454 2.19 -10.25 -11.89
CA GLY A 454 3.40 -10.35 -11.08
C GLY A 454 3.83 -9.03 -10.47
N GLY A 455 5.15 -8.86 -10.28
CA GLY A 455 5.76 -7.63 -9.77
C GLY A 455 5.58 -7.38 -8.27
N LYS A 456 5.77 -6.14 -7.86
CA LYS A 456 5.75 -5.70 -6.46
C LYS A 456 5.10 -4.33 -6.32
N TRP A 457 4.59 -4.05 -5.11
CA TRP A 457 4.09 -2.72 -4.78
C TRP A 457 5.12 -1.60 -5.06
N THR A 458 6.37 -1.81 -4.71
CA THR A 458 7.44 -0.82 -4.92
C THR A 458 7.56 -0.37 -6.38
N THR A 459 7.32 -1.28 -7.34
CA THR A 459 7.49 -1.03 -8.78
C THR A 459 6.17 -0.88 -9.54
N TYR A 460 5.03 -0.68 -8.85
CA TYR A 460 3.71 -0.60 -9.49
C TYR A 460 3.64 0.46 -10.59
N ARG A 461 4.31 1.61 -10.38
CA ARG A 461 4.32 2.72 -11.33
C ARG A 461 5.08 2.35 -12.61
N GLN A 462 6.26 1.73 -12.47
CA GLN A 462 7.03 1.27 -13.62
C GLN A 462 6.30 0.17 -14.39
N MET A 463 5.67 -0.79 -13.68
CA MET A 463 4.81 -1.80 -14.30
C MET A 463 3.70 -1.14 -15.14
N ALA A 464 3.09 -0.08 -14.61
CA ALA A 464 2.06 0.68 -15.30
C ALA A 464 2.62 1.38 -16.55
N GLU A 465 3.76 2.07 -16.43
CA GLU A 465 4.45 2.72 -17.54
C GLU A 465 4.75 1.73 -18.68
N GLU A 466 5.39 0.62 -18.38
CA GLU A 466 5.75 -0.41 -19.36
C GLU A 466 4.51 -1.05 -20.01
N CYS A 467 3.44 -1.24 -19.23
CA CYS A 467 2.17 -1.77 -19.72
C CYS A 467 1.49 -0.79 -20.70
N VAL A 468 1.45 0.51 -20.37
CA VAL A 468 0.89 1.54 -21.25
C VAL A 468 1.76 1.69 -22.50
N ASP A 469 3.09 1.66 -22.38
CA ASP A 469 4.01 1.73 -23.53
C ASP A 469 3.80 0.54 -24.48
N ALA A 470 3.61 -0.66 -23.94
CA ALA A 470 3.31 -1.85 -24.74
C ALA A 470 1.97 -1.70 -25.49
N ALA A 471 0.92 -1.24 -24.79
CA ALA A 471 -0.41 -1.04 -25.37
C ALA A 471 -0.39 0.08 -26.45
N VAL A 472 0.25 1.21 -26.17
CA VAL A 472 0.38 2.32 -27.14
C VAL A 472 1.06 1.85 -28.43
N ARG A 473 2.13 1.08 -28.31
CA ARG A 473 2.88 0.56 -29.44
C ARG A 473 2.10 -0.48 -30.25
N GLU A 474 1.46 -1.45 -29.56
CA GLU A 474 0.75 -2.57 -30.21
C GLU A 474 -0.52 -2.10 -30.93
N PHE A 475 -1.30 -1.20 -30.29
CA PHE A 475 -2.58 -0.74 -30.82
C PHE A 475 -2.52 0.61 -31.54
N GLY A 476 -1.32 1.22 -31.67
CA GLY A 476 -1.14 2.51 -32.34
C GLY A 476 -1.92 3.65 -31.67
N LEU A 477 -2.09 3.61 -30.33
CA LEU A 477 -2.86 4.61 -29.61
C LEU A 477 -2.16 5.97 -29.65
N GLN A 478 -2.96 7.03 -29.81
CA GLN A 478 -2.43 8.38 -29.95
C GLN A 478 -2.45 9.11 -28.61
N THR A 479 -1.27 9.26 -28.01
CA THR A 479 -1.08 10.09 -26.82
C THR A 479 -1.15 11.58 -27.19
N ARG A 480 -1.57 12.43 -26.26
CA ARG A 480 -1.76 13.87 -26.50
C ARG A 480 -1.54 14.67 -25.22
N PRO A 481 -1.17 15.96 -25.32
CA PRO A 481 -1.06 16.83 -24.17
C PRO A 481 -2.38 16.97 -23.40
N VAL A 482 -2.28 17.14 -22.07
CA VAL A 482 -3.39 17.40 -21.17
C VAL A 482 -3.31 18.86 -20.65
N PRO A 483 -3.75 19.85 -21.44
CA PRO A 483 -3.52 21.27 -21.14
C PRO A 483 -4.31 21.79 -19.93
N ASN A 484 -5.42 21.14 -19.60
CA ASN A 484 -6.32 21.54 -18.51
C ASN A 484 -6.19 20.56 -17.32
N ALA A 485 -4.96 20.28 -16.90
CA ALA A 485 -4.72 19.47 -15.72
C ALA A 485 -5.49 20.06 -14.50
N PRO A 486 -6.08 19.22 -13.67
CA PRO A 486 -6.87 19.66 -12.53
C PRO A 486 -6.01 20.43 -11.53
N ARG A 487 -6.51 21.55 -10.99
CA ARG A 487 -5.78 22.41 -10.04
C ARG A 487 -6.51 22.49 -8.70
N VAL A 488 -5.73 22.34 -7.62
CA VAL A 488 -6.20 22.70 -6.29
C VAL A 488 -6.06 24.21 -6.12
N SER A 489 -7.10 24.89 -5.66
CA SER A 489 -7.04 26.35 -5.48
C SER A 489 -5.94 26.75 -4.50
N GLY A 490 -5.21 27.81 -4.84
CA GLY A 490 -4.12 28.33 -4.01
C GLY A 490 -2.78 27.62 -4.17
N THR A 491 -2.66 26.64 -5.07
CA THR A 491 -1.38 26.05 -5.48
C THR A 491 -1.00 26.57 -6.86
N GLU A 492 0.19 27.14 -7.04
CA GLU A 492 0.66 27.62 -8.35
C GLU A 492 1.07 26.47 -9.25
N ALA A 493 1.56 25.39 -8.69
CA ALA A 493 1.94 24.17 -9.41
C ALA A 493 1.15 22.97 -8.89
N ILE A 494 0.55 22.22 -9.81
CA ILE A 494 -0.16 20.98 -9.45
C ILE A 494 0.82 19.87 -9.22
N ASP A 495 1.85 19.83 -10.00
CA ASP A 495 2.87 18.79 -10.06
C ASP A 495 4.24 19.44 -10.04
N ASP A 496 5.25 18.79 -9.45
CA ASP A 496 6.63 19.26 -9.36
C ASP A 496 7.30 19.32 -10.76
N GLY A 497 6.70 20.10 -11.67
CA GLY A 497 7.15 20.27 -13.04
C GLY A 497 6.76 19.14 -13.97
N ALA A 498 5.66 18.40 -13.72
CA ALA A 498 5.10 17.48 -14.70
C ALA A 498 4.63 18.28 -15.92
N ILE A 499 5.24 17.99 -17.07
CA ILE A 499 4.84 18.53 -18.37
C ILE A 499 3.96 17.46 -19.01
N LEU A 500 2.65 17.65 -18.95
CA LEU A 500 1.68 16.68 -19.49
C LEU A 500 1.60 16.80 -21.01
N ASP A 501 2.66 16.45 -21.69
CA ASP A 501 2.87 16.57 -23.15
C ASP A 501 2.48 15.32 -23.96
N GLY A 502 1.94 14.31 -23.27
CA GLY A 502 1.62 13.00 -23.87
C GLY A 502 2.69 11.94 -23.59
N SER A 503 3.82 12.29 -22.98
CA SER A 503 4.81 11.33 -22.47
C SER A 503 4.46 10.86 -21.06
N CYS A 504 5.11 9.76 -20.59
CA CYS A 504 4.95 9.31 -19.22
C CYS A 504 5.50 10.33 -18.22
N GLN A 505 4.64 10.87 -17.38
CA GLN A 505 4.96 11.78 -16.28
C GLN A 505 4.52 11.26 -14.91
N SER A 506 4.06 10.01 -14.83
CA SER A 506 3.50 9.41 -13.60
C SER A 506 4.47 9.44 -12.40
N HIS A 507 5.78 9.56 -12.64
CA HIS A 507 6.80 9.72 -11.61
C HIS A 507 6.83 11.11 -10.95
N ARG A 508 6.14 12.11 -11.53
CA ARG A 508 6.03 13.49 -11.01
C ARG A 508 4.61 13.87 -10.63
N VAL A 509 3.60 13.12 -11.10
CA VAL A 509 2.19 13.38 -10.79
C VAL A 509 1.93 13.12 -9.32
N ARG A 510 1.55 14.16 -8.58
CA ARG A 510 1.14 14.04 -7.18
C ARG A 510 -0.21 13.38 -7.06
N LEU A 511 -0.33 12.47 -6.11
CA LEU A 511 -1.60 11.80 -5.83
C LEU A 511 -2.55 12.71 -5.07
N VAL A 512 -3.85 12.42 -5.16
CA VAL A 512 -4.89 13.10 -4.38
C VAL A 512 -4.50 13.12 -2.91
N GLY A 513 -4.55 14.27 -2.28
CA GLY A 513 -4.12 14.49 -0.90
C GLY A 513 -2.72 15.09 -0.76
N ALA A 514 -1.87 15.02 -1.79
CA ALA A 514 -0.47 15.44 -1.70
C ALA A 514 -0.23 16.93 -1.98
N HIS A 515 -1.11 17.59 -2.72
CA HIS A 515 -0.85 18.92 -3.29
C HIS A 515 -0.69 20.02 -2.24
N GLY A 516 -1.63 20.11 -1.29
CA GLY A 516 -1.62 21.09 -0.20
C GLY A 516 -1.22 20.52 1.17
N TRP A 517 -0.64 19.32 1.19
CA TRP A 517 -0.23 18.69 2.43
C TRP A 517 1.06 19.31 3.00
N SER A 518 1.07 19.46 4.32
CA SER A 518 2.28 19.77 5.09
C SER A 518 2.25 19.03 6.42
N ARG A 519 3.41 18.87 7.05
CA ARG A 519 3.52 18.24 8.37
C ARG A 519 2.81 19.01 9.49
N THR A 520 2.52 20.28 9.28
CA THR A 520 1.83 21.16 10.24
C THR A 520 0.34 21.33 9.96
N LEU A 521 -0.18 20.75 8.88
CA LEU A 521 -1.58 20.86 8.48
C LEU A 521 -2.56 20.50 9.61
N PHE A 522 -2.21 19.50 10.44
CA PHE A 522 -3.04 19.07 11.56
C PHE A 522 -3.33 20.19 12.57
N ILE A 523 -2.41 21.16 12.73
CA ILE A 523 -2.60 22.32 13.63
C ILE A 523 -3.77 23.16 13.12
N ASN A 524 -3.82 23.41 11.81
CA ASN A 524 -4.88 24.18 11.19
C ASN A 524 -6.26 23.49 11.34
N LEU A 525 -6.29 22.16 11.22
CA LEU A 525 -7.54 21.40 11.45
C LEU A 525 -8.05 21.53 12.89
N ILE A 526 -7.14 21.45 13.89
CA ILE A 526 -7.49 21.62 15.31
C ILE A 526 -8.04 23.02 15.52
N GLN A 527 -7.34 24.06 15.06
CA GLN A 527 -7.73 25.46 15.26
C GLN A 527 -9.04 25.82 14.59
N HIS A 528 -9.32 25.24 13.41
CA HIS A 528 -10.50 25.59 12.64
C HIS A 528 -11.73 24.76 12.99
N TYR A 529 -11.55 23.45 13.18
CA TYR A 529 -12.66 22.52 13.39
C TYR A 529 -12.81 22.03 14.84
N GLY A 530 -11.81 22.27 15.69
CA GLY A 530 -11.83 21.78 17.08
C GLY A 530 -11.83 20.26 17.19
N VAL A 531 -11.17 19.56 16.26
CA VAL A 531 -10.97 18.11 16.31
C VAL A 531 -9.84 17.74 17.26
N GLU A 532 -9.85 16.53 17.81
CA GLU A 532 -8.78 16.04 18.67
C GLU A 532 -7.42 15.99 17.94
N THR A 533 -6.32 16.18 18.65
CA THR A 533 -4.97 16.19 18.09
C THR A 533 -4.61 14.89 17.38
N GLU A 534 -4.98 13.75 17.96
CA GLU A 534 -4.77 12.43 17.35
C GLU A 534 -5.57 12.27 16.06
N VAL A 535 -6.83 12.67 16.08
CA VAL A 535 -7.72 12.67 14.92
C VAL A 535 -7.14 13.57 13.83
N ALA A 536 -6.73 14.80 14.16
CA ALA A 536 -6.16 15.74 13.19
C ALA A 536 -4.90 15.17 12.50
N LYS A 537 -3.98 14.57 13.28
CA LYS A 537 -2.79 13.91 12.75
C LYS A 537 -3.16 12.74 11.84
N HIS A 538 -4.04 11.87 12.31
CA HIS A 538 -4.55 10.74 11.54
C HIS A 538 -5.16 11.17 10.20
N LEU A 539 -6.01 12.20 10.20
CA LEU A 539 -6.62 12.72 8.97
C LEU A 539 -5.55 13.27 8.00
N CYS A 540 -4.56 14.00 8.50
CA CYS A 540 -3.49 14.52 7.65
C CYS A 540 -2.59 13.42 7.07
N GLU A 541 -2.34 12.35 7.81
CA GLU A 541 -1.53 11.21 7.37
C GLU A 541 -2.25 10.27 6.40
N ASN A 542 -3.59 10.23 6.41
CA ASN A 542 -4.36 9.32 5.57
C ASN A 542 -5.09 10.00 4.41
N TYR A 543 -5.38 11.30 4.51
CA TYR A 543 -6.12 12.07 3.50
C TYR A 543 -5.36 13.27 2.97
N GLY A 544 -4.21 13.62 3.56
CA GLY A 544 -3.41 14.77 3.15
C GLY A 544 -4.21 16.07 3.21
N ASP A 545 -4.18 16.86 2.15
CA ASP A 545 -4.97 18.11 2.05
C ASP A 545 -6.49 17.88 2.03
N ARG A 546 -6.95 16.66 1.66
CA ARG A 546 -8.37 16.30 1.73
C ARG A 546 -8.88 16.17 3.17
N ALA A 547 -8.00 16.14 4.17
CA ALA A 547 -8.34 16.19 5.58
C ALA A 547 -9.25 17.38 5.94
N TRP A 548 -9.15 18.49 5.20
CA TRP A 548 -10.07 19.62 5.31
C TRP A 548 -11.51 19.22 5.01
N THR A 549 -11.73 18.49 3.91
CA THR A 549 -13.06 17.99 3.54
C THR A 549 -13.59 16.98 4.54
N VAL A 550 -12.72 16.04 4.99
CA VAL A 550 -13.10 15.03 5.97
C VAL A 550 -13.53 15.69 7.29
N ALA A 551 -12.74 16.63 7.80
CA ALA A 551 -13.07 17.36 9.03
C ALA A 551 -14.39 18.18 8.90
N ALA A 552 -14.63 18.77 7.73
CA ALA A 552 -15.89 19.48 7.44
C ALA A 552 -17.11 18.54 7.45
N LEU A 553 -16.95 17.28 7.03
CA LEU A 553 -18.00 16.25 7.03
C LEU A 553 -18.27 15.64 8.41
N CYS A 554 -17.40 15.86 9.38
CA CYS A 554 -17.64 15.45 10.77
C CYS A 554 -18.82 16.19 11.37
N ARG A 555 -19.70 15.48 12.09
CA ARG A 555 -20.79 16.10 12.84
C ARG A 555 -20.27 16.87 14.04
N PRO A 556 -20.94 17.96 14.47
CA PRO A 556 -20.75 18.55 15.78
C PRO A 556 -20.97 17.50 16.88
N THR A 557 -20.21 17.63 17.97
CA THR A 557 -20.30 16.69 19.10
C THR A 557 -21.16 17.21 20.26
N ASP A 558 -21.65 18.46 20.16
CA ASP A 558 -22.32 19.20 21.22
C ASP A 558 -21.49 19.35 22.50
N LYS A 559 -20.18 19.08 22.42
CA LYS A 559 -19.20 19.24 23.50
C LYS A 559 -18.31 20.46 23.22
N ARG A 560 -17.77 21.04 24.31
CA ARG A 560 -16.78 22.10 24.17
C ARG A 560 -15.54 21.65 23.41
N PHE A 561 -15.10 20.40 23.61
CA PHE A 561 -13.99 19.77 22.92
C PHE A 561 -14.09 18.24 23.01
N PRO A 562 -13.83 17.51 21.91
CA PRO A 562 -13.72 18.03 20.55
C PRO A 562 -15.04 18.65 20.07
N ALA A 563 -14.95 19.74 19.31
CA ALA A 563 -16.16 20.38 18.76
C ALA A 563 -16.78 19.60 17.59
N ARG A 564 -15.94 18.88 16.84
CA ARG A 564 -16.32 18.00 15.72
C ARG A 564 -15.52 16.71 15.74
N GLY A 565 -16.01 15.68 15.04
CA GLY A 565 -15.32 14.43 14.86
C GLY A 565 -15.57 13.46 15.99
N GLU A 566 -16.80 12.97 16.12
CA GLU A 566 -17.10 11.86 17.01
C GLU A 566 -16.38 10.61 16.55
N ARG A 567 -15.56 10.02 17.43
CA ARG A 567 -14.85 8.78 17.14
C ARG A 567 -15.84 7.64 16.89
N VAL A 568 -15.58 6.85 15.87
CA VAL A 568 -16.32 5.61 15.60
C VAL A 568 -15.77 4.47 16.47
N SER A 569 -14.48 4.49 16.76
CA SER A 569 -13.80 3.57 17.67
C SER A 569 -13.25 4.31 18.88
N GLN A 570 -13.36 3.73 20.06
CA GLN A 570 -12.72 4.28 21.25
C GLN A 570 -11.19 4.08 21.24
N LEU A 571 -10.72 3.01 20.59
CA LEU A 571 -9.33 2.63 20.56
C LEU A 571 -8.53 3.32 19.45
N TYR A 572 -9.20 3.82 18.41
CA TYR A 572 -8.55 4.35 17.21
C TYR A 572 -9.12 5.72 16.83
N PRO A 573 -8.33 6.61 16.19
CA PRO A 573 -8.73 7.98 15.86
C PRO A 573 -9.64 8.10 14.63
N PHE A 574 -10.43 7.07 14.31
CA PHE A 574 -11.35 7.10 13.18
C PHE A 574 -12.63 7.84 13.54
N VAL A 575 -13.10 8.69 12.63
CA VAL A 575 -14.26 9.56 12.85
C VAL A 575 -15.35 9.37 11.79
N ASP A 576 -16.55 9.81 12.16
CA ASP A 576 -17.76 9.72 11.33
C ASP A 576 -17.63 10.43 9.97
N GLY A 577 -16.83 11.49 9.90
CA GLY A 577 -16.53 12.22 8.65
C GLY A 577 -15.81 11.37 7.61
N GLU A 578 -14.95 10.42 8.03
CA GLU A 578 -14.24 9.54 7.12
C GLU A 578 -15.19 8.59 6.37
N ILE A 579 -16.23 8.09 7.06
CA ILE A 579 -17.24 7.22 6.44
C ILE A 579 -18.03 7.98 5.38
N ARG A 580 -18.44 9.22 5.68
CA ARG A 580 -19.12 10.08 4.70
C ARG A 580 -18.22 10.44 3.52
N TYR A 581 -16.95 10.74 3.80
CA TYR A 581 -15.98 11.02 2.75
C TYR A 581 -15.76 9.80 1.85
N ALA A 582 -15.62 8.60 2.44
CA ALA A 582 -15.48 7.36 1.70
C ALA A 582 -16.64 7.11 0.73
N VAL A 583 -17.88 7.38 1.15
CA VAL A 583 -19.07 7.23 0.30
C VAL A 583 -19.13 8.32 -0.77
N ARG A 584 -18.99 9.60 -0.39
CA ARG A 584 -19.22 10.74 -1.27
C ARG A 584 -18.10 10.98 -2.28
N HIS A 585 -16.86 10.67 -1.91
CA HIS A 585 -15.66 11.05 -2.67
C HIS A 585 -14.79 9.87 -3.11
N GLU A 586 -14.98 8.66 -2.56
CA GLU A 586 -14.15 7.50 -2.84
C GLU A 586 -14.94 6.23 -3.20
N TYR A 587 -16.20 6.39 -3.56
CA TYR A 587 -17.10 5.34 -4.10
C TYR A 587 -17.34 4.13 -3.20
N ALA A 588 -17.16 4.23 -1.88
CA ALA A 588 -17.46 3.13 -0.97
C ALA A 588 -18.96 2.75 -1.02
N GLN A 589 -19.25 1.47 -1.21
CA GLN A 589 -20.59 0.91 -1.40
C GLN A 589 -20.96 -0.14 -0.35
N THR A 590 -19.99 -0.62 0.44
CA THR A 590 -20.19 -1.65 1.48
C THR A 590 -19.48 -1.26 2.77
N ALA A 591 -19.93 -1.81 3.91
CA ALA A 591 -19.26 -1.57 5.19
C ALA A 591 -17.82 -2.14 5.18
N VAL A 592 -17.58 -3.21 4.42
CA VAL A 592 -16.22 -3.77 4.21
C VAL A 592 -15.32 -2.76 3.51
N ASP A 593 -15.81 -1.98 2.53
CA ASP A 593 -15.01 -0.95 1.86
C ASP A 593 -14.50 0.09 2.85
N VAL A 594 -15.32 0.48 3.81
CA VAL A 594 -14.95 1.43 4.84
C VAL A 594 -13.97 0.80 5.84
N LEU A 595 -14.35 -0.32 6.46
CA LEU A 595 -13.59 -0.93 7.55
C LEU A 595 -12.25 -1.52 7.10
N ALA A 596 -12.19 -2.09 5.90
CA ALA A 596 -11.00 -2.77 5.40
C ALA A 596 -10.11 -1.88 4.51
N ARG A 597 -10.67 -0.94 3.74
CA ARG A 597 -9.92 -0.23 2.70
C ARG A 597 -9.78 1.26 2.95
N ARG A 598 -10.72 1.91 3.65
CA ARG A 598 -10.63 3.35 3.94
C ARG A 598 -10.02 3.61 5.32
N THR A 599 -10.62 3.10 6.39
CA THR A 599 -10.10 3.25 7.77
C THR A 599 -9.02 2.24 8.13
N ARG A 600 -8.99 1.08 7.48
CA ARG A 600 -8.10 -0.06 7.80
C ARG A 600 -8.39 -0.76 9.13
N LEU A 601 -9.47 -0.40 9.82
CA LEU A 601 -9.78 -0.90 11.16
C LEU A 601 -9.86 -2.44 11.22
N ALA A 602 -10.45 -3.09 10.20
CA ALA A 602 -10.51 -4.55 10.12
C ALA A 602 -9.13 -5.21 10.06
N PHE A 603 -8.13 -4.52 9.51
CA PHE A 603 -6.75 -4.98 9.47
C PHE A 603 -5.99 -4.67 10.76
N LEU A 604 -6.37 -3.66 11.50
CA LEU A 604 -5.72 -3.27 12.76
C LEU A 604 -6.24 -4.08 13.94
N ASN A 605 -7.56 -4.29 13.98
CA ASN A 605 -8.22 -4.99 15.07
C ASN A 605 -9.60 -5.47 14.61
N ALA A 606 -9.73 -6.78 14.39
CA ALA A 606 -10.97 -7.38 13.89
C ALA A 606 -12.14 -7.24 14.89
N GLN A 607 -11.87 -7.28 16.20
CA GLN A 607 -12.88 -7.11 17.24
C GLN A 607 -13.37 -5.66 17.30
N ALA A 608 -12.46 -4.69 17.29
CA ALA A 608 -12.82 -3.27 17.24
C ALA A 608 -13.61 -2.92 15.95
N ALA A 609 -13.31 -3.60 14.83
CA ALA A 609 -14.09 -3.44 13.61
C ALA A 609 -15.54 -3.95 13.77
N LEU A 610 -15.73 -5.09 14.45
CA LEU A 610 -17.06 -5.61 14.79
C LEU A 610 -17.83 -4.65 15.72
N GLU A 611 -17.15 -4.10 16.74
CA GLU A 611 -17.75 -3.10 17.65
C GLU A 611 -18.23 -1.84 16.93
N CYS A 612 -17.48 -1.39 15.93
CA CYS A 612 -17.81 -0.19 15.16
C CYS A 612 -18.84 -0.43 14.05
N LEU A 613 -19.05 -1.68 13.66
CA LEU A 613 -19.87 -2.05 12.50
C LEU A 613 -21.30 -1.51 12.55
N PRO A 614 -22.06 -1.53 13.68
CA PRO A 614 -23.38 -0.92 13.75
C PRO A 614 -23.37 0.55 13.34
N ARG A 615 -22.41 1.32 13.88
CA ARG A 615 -22.26 2.75 13.60
C ARG A 615 -21.88 3.03 12.14
N VAL A 616 -20.99 2.22 11.58
CA VAL A 616 -20.61 2.31 10.15
C VAL A 616 -21.81 2.07 9.25
N ILE A 617 -22.60 1.01 9.53
CA ILE A 617 -23.83 0.70 8.78
C ILE A 617 -24.84 1.85 8.87
N ASP A 618 -25.06 2.42 10.05
CA ASP A 618 -26.02 3.53 10.20
C ASP A 618 -25.63 4.77 9.40
N ILE A 619 -24.35 5.14 9.42
CA ILE A 619 -23.85 6.29 8.64
C ILE A 619 -23.98 5.99 7.15
N MET A 620 -23.54 4.81 6.69
CA MET A 620 -23.65 4.43 5.28
C MET A 620 -25.10 4.31 4.83
N ALA A 621 -25.99 3.76 5.67
CA ALA A 621 -27.41 3.68 5.36
C ALA A 621 -28.03 5.06 5.17
N SER A 622 -27.64 6.05 5.97
CA SER A 622 -28.06 7.45 5.81
C SER A 622 -27.53 8.07 4.50
N GLU A 623 -26.28 7.76 4.13
CA GLU A 623 -25.65 8.31 2.90
C GLU A 623 -26.16 7.65 1.61
N LEU A 624 -26.41 6.34 1.64
CA LEU A 624 -26.77 5.51 0.48
C LEU A 624 -28.25 5.13 0.44
N SER A 625 -29.04 5.60 1.42
CA SER A 625 -30.48 5.31 1.54
C SER A 625 -30.79 3.80 1.63
N TRP A 626 -30.00 3.07 2.43
CA TRP A 626 -30.22 1.64 2.63
C TRP A 626 -31.48 1.34 3.46
N ASP A 627 -32.28 0.41 3.01
CA ASP A 627 -33.38 -0.16 3.78
C ASP A 627 -32.87 -1.13 4.87
N LYS A 628 -33.78 -1.60 5.71
CA LYS A 628 -33.42 -2.53 6.78
C LYS A 628 -32.87 -3.86 6.27
N ARG A 629 -33.41 -4.37 5.15
CA ARG A 629 -32.94 -5.61 4.53
C ARG A 629 -31.48 -5.47 4.05
N ARG A 630 -31.14 -4.35 3.42
CA ARG A 630 -29.77 -4.08 2.99
C ARG A 630 -28.82 -3.98 4.19
N GLN A 631 -29.23 -3.30 5.26
CA GLN A 631 -28.44 -3.21 6.50
C GLN A 631 -28.15 -4.57 7.12
N GLU A 632 -29.11 -5.50 7.09
CA GLU A 632 -28.93 -6.89 7.57
C GLU A 632 -27.95 -7.68 6.71
N VAL A 633 -28.01 -7.52 5.39
CA VAL A 633 -27.04 -8.12 4.45
C VAL A 633 -25.65 -7.61 4.71
N GLU A 634 -25.48 -6.28 4.84
CA GLU A 634 -24.18 -5.64 5.14
C GLU A 634 -23.60 -6.15 6.47
N TRP A 635 -24.46 -6.33 7.50
CA TRP A 635 -24.03 -6.93 8.76
C TRP A 635 -23.45 -8.33 8.55
N LYS A 636 -24.18 -9.22 7.91
CA LYS A 636 -23.79 -10.62 7.69
C LYS A 636 -22.52 -10.73 6.84
N ASP A 637 -22.48 -10.00 5.74
CA ASP A 637 -21.34 -10.03 4.80
C ASP A 637 -20.06 -9.47 5.45
N THR A 638 -20.21 -8.43 6.28
CA THR A 638 -19.06 -7.86 7.00
C THR A 638 -18.55 -8.79 8.09
N VAL A 639 -19.43 -9.43 8.88
CA VAL A 639 -19.01 -10.42 9.88
C VAL A 639 -18.31 -11.61 9.22
N ALA A 640 -18.82 -12.10 8.08
CA ALA A 640 -18.16 -13.16 7.29
C ALA A 640 -16.77 -12.71 6.78
N PHE A 641 -16.64 -11.46 6.32
CA PHE A 641 -15.34 -10.91 5.94
C PHE A 641 -14.38 -10.83 7.13
N LEU A 642 -14.84 -10.42 8.32
CA LEU A 642 -14.00 -10.30 9.50
C LEU A 642 -13.45 -11.65 9.99
N GLU A 643 -14.09 -12.78 9.64
CA GLU A 643 -13.49 -14.10 9.85
C GLU A 643 -12.14 -14.23 9.13
N SER A 644 -12.04 -13.74 7.89
CA SER A 644 -10.78 -13.72 7.14
C SER A 644 -9.73 -12.76 7.70
N MET A 645 -10.12 -11.88 8.63
CA MET A 645 -9.26 -10.96 9.37
C MET A 645 -8.90 -11.50 10.76
N GLY A 646 -9.26 -12.75 11.07
CA GLY A 646 -8.93 -13.40 12.33
C GLY A 646 -9.90 -13.09 13.48
N LEU A 647 -11.13 -12.68 13.18
CA LEU A 647 -12.16 -12.53 14.20
C LEU A 647 -12.39 -13.89 14.90
N PRO A 648 -12.40 -13.95 16.25
CA PRO A 648 -12.60 -15.18 16.97
C PRO A 648 -13.94 -15.86 16.65
N LYS A 649 -13.93 -17.19 16.48
CA LYS A 649 -15.12 -17.97 16.11
C LYS A 649 -16.37 -17.70 16.96
N PRO A 650 -16.29 -17.56 18.30
CA PRO A 650 -17.48 -17.24 19.12
C PRO A 650 -18.15 -15.93 18.72
N MET A 651 -17.41 -14.98 18.13
CA MET A 651 -17.94 -13.67 17.72
C MET A 651 -18.62 -13.68 16.37
N LEU A 652 -18.44 -14.74 15.56
CA LEU A 652 -19.08 -14.86 14.24
C LEU A 652 -20.62 -14.99 14.35
N SER A 653 -21.12 -15.45 15.46
CA SER A 653 -22.57 -15.53 15.75
C SER A 653 -23.15 -14.28 16.41
N ALA A 654 -22.33 -13.24 16.62
CA ALA A 654 -22.77 -12.01 17.24
C ALA A 654 -23.87 -11.34 16.42
N THR A 655 -24.92 -10.91 17.10
CA THR A 655 -25.97 -10.10 16.49
C THR A 655 -25.68 -8.62 16.67
N ARG A 656 -26.16 -7.80 15.74
CA ARG A 656 -26.05 -6.35 15.82
C ARG A 656 -26.51 -5.81 17.18
N SER A 657 -27.66 -6.30 17.66
CA SER A 657 -28.23 -5.86 18.95
C SER A 657 -27.36 -6.21 20.15
N GLN A 658 -26.67 -7.37 20.13
CA GLN A 658 -25.72 -7.72 21.20
C GLN A 658 -24.52 -6.77 21.24
N VAL A 659 -24.00 -6.40 20.07
CA VAL A 659 -22.89 -5.44 19.95
C VAL A 659 -23.33 -4.05 20.45
N GLU A 660 -24.47 -3.55 20.01
CA GLU A 660 -25.01 -2.24 20.41
C GLU A 660 -25.30 -2.15 21.93
N GLN A 661 -25.64 -3.27 22.56
CA GLN A 661 -25.91 -3.35 24.00
C GLN A 661 -24.64 -3.60 24.83
N GLY A 662 -23.47 -3.75 24.21
CA GLY A 662 -22.22 -4.10 24.90
C GLY A 662 -22.27 -5.48 25.59
N LYS A 663 -23.14 -6.39 25.11
CA LYS A 663 -23.34 -7.73 25.71
C LYS A 663 -22.41 -8.79 25.13
N LEU A 664 -21.50 -8.42 24.26
CA LEU A 664 -20.44 -9.32 23.81
C LEU A 664 -19.34 -9.34 24.86
N ASP A 665 -19.08 -10.50 25.37
CA ASP A 665 -17.92 -10.73 26.21
C ASP A 665 -16.67 -10.86 25.30
N PHE A 666 -16.07 -9.73 25.02
CA PHE A 666 -14.81 -9.67 24.25
C PHE A 666 -13.62 -10.20 25.06
N SER A 667 -13.80 -10.40 26.38
CA SER A 667 -12.77 -10.89 27.31
C SER A 667 -12.55 -12.39 27.25
N THR A 668 -13.52 -13.18 26.77
CA THR A 668 -13.50 -14.65 26.84
C THR A 668 -12.36 -15.34 26.14
N GLY A 669 -11.56 -14.64 25.31
CA GLY A 669 -10.34 -15.19 24.69
C GLY A 669 -9.04 -14.76 25.40
N LEU A 670 -9.05 -13.60 26.06
CA LEU A 670 -7.86 -12.96 26.61
C LEU A 670 -7.69 -13.19 28.12
N GLU A 671 -8.76 -13.04 28.92
CA GLU A 671 -8.67 -13.10 30.39
C GLU A 671 -8.42 -14.50 30.93
N TYR A 672 -9.07 -15.52 30.43
CA TYR A 672 -8.97 -16.86 31.01
C TYR A 672 -7.56 -17.45 30.98
N LYS A 673 -6.72 -17.08 30.04
CA LYS A 673 -5.32 -17.57 29.99
C LYS A 673 -4.33 -16.66 30.72
N MET A 674 -4.69 -15.43 31.06
CA MET A 674 -3.82 -14.54 31.82
C MET A 674 -3.76 -14.89 33.30
N TYR A 675 -4.89 -15.25 33.89
CA TYR A 675 -5.01 -15.52 35.33
C TYR A 675 -4.67 -16.96 35.72
N SER A 676 -4.77 -17.92 34.80
CA SER A 676 -4.52 -19.35 35.11
C SER A 676 -3.09 -19.71 35.49
N ARG A 677 -2.10 -18.82 35.36
CA ARG A 677 -0.74 -19.06 35.83
C ARG A 677 -0.42 -18.44 37.21
N HIS A 678 -1.21 -17.49 37.66
CA HIS A 678 -1.02 -16.85 38.96
C HIS A 678 -1.95 -17.39 40.06
N ASP A 679 -3.01 -18.11 39.67
CA ASP A 679 -4.00 -18.65 40.62
C ASP A 679 -3.81 -20.14 40.93
N LYS A 680 -2.60 -20.69 40.76
CA LYS A 680 -2.30 -21.92 41.47
C LYS A 680 -2.06 -21.55 42.93
N PRO A 681 -2.94 -21.99 43.86
CA PRO A 681 -2.67 -21.83 45.29
C PRO A 681 -1.31 -22.49 45.61
N ALA A 682 -0.54 -21.82 46.44
CA ALA A 682 0.81 -22.24 46.84
C ALA A 682 0.86 -23.55 47.62
N ASN A 683 -0.17 -24.39 47.54
CA ASN A 683 -0.32 -25.62 48.36
C ASN A 683 -0.70 -26.83 47.46
N GLU A 684 0.00 -27.10 46.40
CA GLU A 684 0.09 -28.44 45.82
C GLU A 684 1.51 -28.65 45.33
N GLU A 685 2.41 -29.03 46.29
CA GLU A 685 3.55 -29.86 46.05
C GLU A 685 3.17 -31.33 46.21
#